data_51803d2ddcf03697f64c78a09a77a4e4
#
_entry.id   51803d2ddcf03697f64c78a09a77a4e4
#
_cell.length_a   1.000
_cell.length_b   1.000
_cell.length_c   1.000
_cell.angle_alpha   90.00
_cell.angle_beta   90.00
_cell.angle_gamma   90.00
#
_symmetry.space_group_name_H-M   'P 1'
#
loop_
_entity.id
_entity.type
_entity.pdbx_description
1 polymer ?
#
loop_
_entity_poly.entity_id
_entity_poly.type
_entity_poly.pdbx_seq_one_letter_code
_entity_poly.pdbx_strand_id
1 'polypeptide(L)'
;MRIVRYLKNSKIAVVLIVCLLIVQAFTDLALPNYTSQIVDVGIQQSGVEHAATEEMTARTHDLVAMMLPEGDEKTFDAAYAKTDQGTYKLNAQGEKEQAELDRMVSLPLVAIHYSHQVPDLDLDQALQAYQAGAVQKQQILDMLDKAKEQMGDMGDSIVDQQAISAARAEYEQLGYNLSDIQMRYLVRIGLTMLGLAALGMAVAILVGFLASRTAAKVGATLRAKLFRRVVSFSDAEVQSFSAASLITRGTNDVQLIQMVTVMLLRMVLYSPILAIGGIIMVSRTNLAMSWIIVLAVVVIGILIVVLMKVAMPKFKIMQKLIDRVNLVSREMLTGLPVIRAFDRQPFEEQRFDEASTRLMKTQLFTNRVMTFMMPLMMLIMNGVSVLIVWVGGGYIDNGTIQTGDLIAFITYAMVIIMSFLMIGMISIMLPRADVAAQRVNEVLEKQPTICDPAPETARDAELAGRTGGARIVFDDVSFKYGDSKECVLENLDFACEPGQTTAIIGSTGSGKSTVVKLVERFYDVTCGSITVDGVDVRDVSQEALRAQLGYVPQKAFLFSGTIQSNIAYSDEGMPEERVELAAQVAQASDFIASKPEGLDAEVSQGGTNVSGGQRQRLAIARALATEARAYLFDDSFSALDYKTDAALRQELHTRLGGKTVVIVAQRISTILHADKIVVLDDGRIVGQGTHGELMESCEEYREIAMSQLSAEELNGGDAA
;
A
#
# COMPACT_ATOMS: atom_id res chain seq x y z
N MET A 1 -9.71 10.26 3.95
CA MET A 1 -8.66 9.29 3.62
C MET A 1 -8.68 8.99 2.12
N ARG A 2 -7.63 9.38 1.43
CA ARG A 2 -7.50 9.18 -0.03
C ARG A 2 -7.36 7.71 -0.40
N ILE A 3 -6.75 6.90 0.45
CA ILE A 3 -6.55 5.45 0.23
C ILE A 3 -7.87 4.70 0.03
N VAL A 4 -8.93 5.07 0.76
CA VAL A 4 -10.25 4.44 0.61
C VAL A 4 -10.84 4.67 -0.79
N ARG A 5 -10.46 5.77 -1.47
CA ARG A 5 -10.89 6.05 -2.84
C ARG A 5 -10.37 5.02 -3.84
N TYR A 6 -9.20 4.45 -3.59
CA TYR A 6 -8.61 3.41 -4.45
C TYR A 6 -9.33 2.06 -4.33
N LEU A 7 -10.06 1.83 -3.23
CA LEU A 7 -10.84 0.61 -3.00
C LEU A 7 -12.21 0.61 -3.71
N LYS A 8 -12.63 1.75 -4.31
CA LYS A 8 -13.93 1.85 -5.00
C LYS A 8 -14.16 0.76 -6.05
N ASN A 9 -13.10 0.33 -6.73
CA ASN A 9 -13.17 -0.69 -7.77
C ASN A 9 -13.13 -2.13 -7.22
N SER A 10 -13.02 -2.31 -5.91
CA SER A 10 -12.93 -3.62 -5.25
C SER A 10 -13.98 -3.78 -4.14
N LYS A 11 -15.15 -3.13 -4.28
CA LYS A 11 -16.22 -3.11 -3.26
C LYS A 11 -16.65 -4.51 -2.82
N ILE A 12 -16.85 -5.43 -3.76
CA ILE A 12 -17.26 -6.81 -3.47
C ILE A 12 -16.22 -7.51 -2.59
N ALA A 13 -14.93 -7.37 -2.90
CA ALA A 13 -13.86 -7.95 -2.10
C ALA A 13 -13.83 -7.36 -0.68
N VAL A 14 -14.04 -6.04 -0.54
CA VAL A 14 -14.08 -5.39 0.78
C VAL A 14 -15.26 -5.89 1.61
N VAL A 15 -16.45 -6.00 1.03
CA VAL A 15 -17.64 -6.54 1.73
C VAL A 15 -17.40 -7.99 2.15
N LEU A 16 -16.86 -8.83 1.25
CA LEU A 16 -16.55 -10.22 1.58
C LEU A 16 -15.52 -10.32 2.71
N ILE A 17 -14.47 -9.48 2.70
CA ILE A 17 -13.48 -9.42 3.78
C ILE A 17 -14.18 -9.05 5.11
N VAL A 18 -15.07 -8.06 5.13
CA VAL A 18 -15.78 -7.67 6.36
C VAL A 18 -16.64 -8.82 6.89
N CYS A 19 -17.38 -9.51 6.03
CA CYS A 19 -18.16 -10.68 6.42
C CYS A 19 -17.27 -11.79 7.03
N LEU A 20 -16.14 -12.06 6.39
CA LEU A 20 -15.18 -13.05 6.90
C LEU A 20 -14.54 -12.63 8.23
N LEU A 21 -14.24 -11.33 8.41
CA LEU A 21 -13.71 -10.80 9.66
C LEU A 21 -14.72 -10.91 10.81
N ILE A 22 -16.03 -10.79 10.53
CA ILE A 22 -17.08 -11.04 11.53
C ILE A 22 -17.08 -12.52 11.94
N VAL A 23 -16.98 -13.43 10.97
CA VAL A 23 -16.88 -14.87 11.26
C VAL A 23 -15.62 -15.17 12.07
N GLN A 24 -14.49 -14.60 11.70
CA GLN A 24 -13.24 -14.74 12.43
C GLN A 24 -13.36 -14.23 13.87
N ALA A 25 -13.94 -13.04 14.07
CA ALA A 25 -14.14 -12.48 15.40
C ALA A 25 -15.08 -13.38 16.25
N PHE A 26 -16.11 -13.94 15.63
CA PHE A 26 -16.99 -14.88 16.34
C PHE A 26 -16.22 -16.13 16.78
N THR A 27 -15.41 -16.74 15.94
CA THR A 27 -14.59 -17.91 16.30
C THR A 27 -13.59 -17.58 17.40
N ASP A 28 -12.92 -16.43 17.32
CA ASP A 28 -11.90 -16.02 18.30
C ASP A 28 -12.54 -15.69 19.67
N LEU A 29 -13.76 -15.12 19.68
CA LEU A 29 -14.49 -14.79 20.91
C LEU A 29 -15.26 -15.98 21.51
N ALA A 30 -15.50 -17.04 20.75
CA ALA A 30 -16.13 -18.26 21.29
C ALA A 30 -15.14 -19.09 22.10
N LEU A 31 -13.86 -19.12 21.75
CA LEU A 31 -12.85 -19.96 22.42
C LEU A 31 -12.72 -19.71 23.93
N PRO A 32 -12.70 -18.47 24.46
CA PRO A 32 -12.66 -18.25 25.92
C PRO A 32 -13.85 -18.86 26.66
N ASN A 33 -15.04 -18.81 26.07
CA ASN A 33 -16.23 -19.42 26.67
C ASN A 33 -16.11 -20.95 26.75
N TYR A 34 -15.60 -21.62 25.74
CA TYR A 34 -15.33 -23.06 25.81
C TYR A 34 -14.21 -23.39 26.80
N THR A 35 -13.24 -22.49 26.99
CA THR A 35 -12.22 -22.66 28.04
C THR A 35 -12.84 -22.59 29.44
N SER A 36 -13.79 -21.66 29.68
CA SER A 36 -14.59 -21.62 30.90
C SER A 36 -15.30 -22.94 31.13
N GLN A 37 -16.02 -23.45 30.12
CA GLN A 37 -16.74 -24.72 30.21
C GLN A 37 -15.82 -25.93 30.52
N ILE A 38 -14.60 -25.97 29.98
CA ILE A 38 -13.62 -27.01 30.34
C ILE A 38 -13.28 -26.94 31.82
N VAL A 39 -13.10 -25.74 32.39
CA VAL A 39 -12.72 -25.56 33.78
C VAL A 39 -13.90 -25.85 34.69
N ASP A 40 -15.05 -25.23 34.45
CA ASP A 40 -16.22 -25.34 35.35
C ASP A 40 -16.87 -26.69 35.23
N VAL A 41 -17.32 -27.07 34.03
CA VAL A 41 -18.02 -28.35 33.84
C VAL A 41 -17.03 -29.52 33.74
N GLY A 42 -16.00 -29.36 32.93
CA GLY A 42 -15.06 -30.47 32.64
C GLY A 42 -14.22 -30.86 33.87
N ILE A 43 -13.66 -29.89 34.59
CA ILE A 43 -12.73 -30.18 35.71
C ILE A 43 -13.47 -30.14 37.07
N GLN A 44 -14.16 -29.06 37.37
CA GLN A 44 -14.79 -28.91 38.72
C GLN A 44 -15.99 -29.80 38.87
N GLN A 45 -16.82 -29.96 37.83
CA GLN A 45 -18.06 -30.73 37.86
C GLN A 45 -17.90 -32.15 37.31
N SER A 46 -16.64 -32.60 36.99
CA SER A 46 -16.34 -33.94 36.46
C SER A 46 -17.14 -34.31 35.21
N GLY A 47 -17.43 -33.29 34.36
CA GLY A 47 -18.14 -33.47 33.08
C GLY A 47 -19.68 -33.55 33.22
N VAL A 48 -20.22 -33.37 34.40
CA VAL A 48 -21.67 -33.31 34.62
C VAL A 48 -22.15 -31.88 34.36
N GLU A 49 -22.91 -31.73 33.26
CA GLU A 49 -23.31 -30.43 32.72
C GLU A 49 -24.61 -29.91 33.36
N HIS A 50 -25.49 -30.84 33.81
CA HIS A 50 -26.85 -30.57 34.25
C HIS A 50 -27.13 -31.13 35.65
N ALA A 51 -27.88 -30.39 36.43
CA ALA A 51 -28.40 -30.87 37.74
C ALA A 51 -29.45 -31.98 37.52
N ALA A 52 -30.33 -31.82 36.54
CA ALA A 52 -31.27 -32.85 36.11
C ALA A 52 -30.52 -33.92 35.30
N THR A 53 -30.19 -35.03 36.00
CA THR A 53 -29.39 -36.12 35.43
C THR A 53 -30.13 -36.86 34.31
N GLU A 54 -29.35 -37.44 33.32
CA GLU A 54 -29.93 -38.28 32.27
C GLU A 54 -30.63 -39.53 32.83
N GLU A 55 -30.19 -40.00 34.01
CA GLU A 55 -30.77 -41.13 34.71
C GLU A 55 -30.69 -40.87 36.23
N MET A 56 -31.76 -41.23 36.99
CA MET A 56 -31.78 -41.11 38.42
C MET A 56 -32.41 -42.34 39.06
N THR A 57 -32.07 -42.58 40.32
CA THR A 57 -32.69 -43.66 41.09
C THR A 57 -34.17 -43.36 41.39
N ALA A 58 -35.01 -44.37 41.57
CA ALA A 58 -36.41 -44.19 41.94
C ALA A 58 -36.55 -43.38 43.28
N ARG A 59 -35.60 -43.61 44.20
CA ARG A 59 -35.56 -42.84 45.44
C ARG A 59 -35.37 -41.34 45.22
N THR A 60 -34.39 -40.96 44.45
CA THR A 60 -34.11 -39.56 44.14
C THR A 60 -35.25 -38.94 43.37
N HIS A 61 -35.81 -39.64 42.35
CA HIS A 61 -36.97 -39.17 41.60
C HIS A 61 -38.15 -38.86 42.50
N ASP A 62 -38.55 -39.81 43.38
CA ASP A 62 -39.70 -39.64 44.28
C ASP A 62 -39.49 -38.53 45.33
N LEU A 63 -38.26 -38.39 45.85
CA LEU A 63 -37.90 -37.29 46.76
C LEU A 63 -37.94 -35.92 46.02
N VAL A 64 -37.43 -35.80 44.81
CA VAL A 64 -37.52 -34.56 44.01
C VAL A 64 -38.98 -34.22 43.72
N ALA A 65 -39.79 -35.19 43.27
CA ALA A 65 -41.21 -35.00 42.96
C ALA A 65 -42.00 -34.52 44.21
N MET A 66 -41.68 -35.07 45.37
CA MET A 66 -42.27 -34.66 46.63
C MET A 66 -41.96 -33.18 46.96
N MET A 67 -40.80 -32.69 46.60
CA MET A 67 -40.30 -31.35 46.93
C MET A 67 -40.66 -30.30 45.87
N LEU A 68 -41.31 -30.68 44.73
CA LEU A 68 -41.73 -29.77 43.67
C LEU A 68 -43.20 -29.31 43.85
N PRO A 69 -43.57 -28.06 43.49
CA PRO A 69 -44.98 -27.64 43.40
C PRO A 69 -45.75 -28.52 42.40
N GLU A 70 -47.08 -28.65 42.57
CA GLU A 70 -47.91 -29.57 41.75
C GLU A 70 -47.81 -29.30 40.21
N GLY A 71 -47.54 -28.06 39.78
CA GLY A 71 -47.34 -27.72 38.36
C GLY A 71 -46.02 -28.24 37.84
N ASP A 72 -44.94 -28.03 38.58
CA ASP A 72 -43.56 -28.39 38.25
C ASP A 72 -43.36 -29.93 38.38
N GLU A 73 -44.01 -30.58 39.35
CA GLU A 73 -44.02 -32.05 39.49
C GLU A 73 -44.53 -32.72 38.22
N LYS A 74 -45.66 -32.26 37.66
CA LYS A 74 -46.20 -32.83 36.40
C LYS A 74 -45.25 -32.69 35.23
N THR A 75 -44.54 -31.56 35.14
CA THR A 75 -43.52 -31.32 34.10
C THR A 75 -42.32 -32.24 34.31
N PHE A 76 -41.88 -32.38 35.55
CA PHE A 76 -40.78 -33.26 35.94
C PHE A 76 -41.11 -34.73 35.67
N ASP A 77 -42.28 -35.23 36.13
CA ASP A 77 -42.72 -36.60 35.86
C ASP A 77 -42.89 -36.90 34.35
N ALA A 78 -43.39 -35.93 33.58
CA ALA A 78 -43.53 -36.07 32.13
C ALA A 78 -42.16 -36.12 31.40
N ALA A 79 -41.13 -35.54 32.01
CA ALA A 79 -39.78 -35.49 31.41
C ALA A 79 -38.99 -36.79 31.68
N TYR A 80 -39.36 -37.59 32.64
CA TYR A 80 -38.70 -38.88 32.99
C TYR A 80 -39.56 -40.08 32.70
N ALA A 81 -38.96 -41.14 32.21
CA ALA A 81 -39.62 -42.43 31.92
C ALA A 81 -38.99 -43.52 32.78
N LYS A 82 -39.83 -44.33 33.47
CA LYS A 82 -39.38 -45.45 34.30
C LYS A 82 -38.79 -46.55 33.40
N THR A 83 -37.58 -47.00 33.74
CA THR A 83 -36.89 -48.11 33.05
C THR A 83 -37.22 -49.49 33.66
N ASP A 84 -36.90 -50.58 32.95
CA ASP A 84 -37.09 -51.96 33.45
C ASP A 84 -36.18 -52.26 34.66
N GLN A 85 -35.12 -51.47 34.87
CA GLN A 85 -34.21 -51.61 36.02
C GLN A 85 -34.66 -50.86 37.25
N GLY A 86 -35.82 -50.19 37.20
CA GLY A 86 -36.35 -49.43 38.29
C GLY A 86 -35.78 -48.04 38.50
N THR A 87 -34.99 -47.57 37.53
CA THR A 87 -34.47 -46.18 37.46
C THR A 87 -35.40 -45.33 36.60
N TYR A 88 -35.22 -43.99 36.65
CA TYR A 88 -35.93 -43.04 35.79
C TYR A 88 -34.95 -42.40 34.80
N LYS A 89 -35.26 -42.47 33.51
CA LYS A 89 -34.41 -41.94 32.43
C LYS A 89 -35.09 -40.76 31.75
N LEU A 90 -34.32 -39.70 31.53
CA LEU A 90 -34.75 -38.53 30.79
C LEU A 90 -35.21 -38.89 29.38
N ASN A 91 -36.37 -38.43 28.96
CA ASN A 91 -36.93 -38.66 27.64
C ASN A 91 -36.63 -37.49 26.70
N ALA A 92 -36.98 -37.64 25.41
CA ALA A 92 -36.72 -36.60 24.38
C ALA A 92 -37.45 -35.28 24.61
N GLN A 93 -38.50 -35.25 25.46
CA GLN A 93 -39.15 -34.00 25.87
C GLN A 93 -38.33 -33.32 26.96
N GLY A 94 -37.88 -34.08 27.96
CA GLY A 94 -37.02 -33.60 29.04
C GLY A 94 -35.70 -33.05 28.52
N GLU A 95 -35.08 -33.68 27.51
CA GLU A 95 -33.88 -33.14 26.85
C GLU A 95 -34.09 -31.74 26.23
N LYS A 96 -35.29 -31.43 25.74
CA LYS A 96 -35.63 -30.10 25.20
C LYS A 96 -35.88 -29.05 26.26
N GLU A 97 -36.39 -29.48 27.43
CA GLU A 97 -36.76 -28.64 28.56
C GLU A 97 -35.67 -28.67 29.64
N GLN A 98 -34.45 -29.14 29.34
CA GLN A 98 -33.35 -29.36 30.26
C GLN A 98 -33.05 -28.16 31.18
N ALA A 99 -32.98 -26.94 30.61
CA ALA A 99 -32.69 -25.72 31.33
C ALA A 99 -33.80 -25.34 32.35
N GLU A 100 -35.05 -25.75 32.11
CA GLU A 100 -36.16 -25.57 33.00
C GLU A 100 -36.13 -26.62 34.10
N LEU A 101 -35.85 -27.87 33.76
CA LEU A 101 -35.64 -28.96 34.69
C LEU A 101 -34.50 -28.68 35.68
N ASP A 102 -33.34 -28.20 35.16
CA ASP A 102 -32.21 -27.84 36.01
C ASP A 102 -32.62 -26.85 37.12
N ARG A 103 -33.38 -25.82 36.76
CA ARG A 103 -33.87 -24.83 37.75
C ARG A 103 -34.83 -25.44 38.79
N MET A 104 -35.71 -26.36 38.35
CA MET A 104 -36.65 -26.99 39.22
C MET A 104 -35.98 -27.96 40.19
N VAL A 105 -35.02 -28.76 39.75
CA VAL A 105 -34.39 -29.82 40.53
C VAL A 105 -33.22 -29.35 41.40
N SER A 106 -32.61 -28.18 41.08
CA SER A 106 -31.40 -27.70 41.79
C SER A 106 -31.58 -27.66 43.30
N LEU A 107 -32.63 -27.00 43.81
CA LEU A 107 -32.86 -26.87 45.23
C LEU A 107 -33.25 -28.20 45.90
N PRO A 108 -34.18 -29.03 45.36
CA PRO A 108 -34.47 -30.37 45.85
C PRO A 108 -33.23 -31.27 45.95
N LEU A 109 -32.39 -31.31 44.93
CA LEU A 109 -31.17 -32.12 44.90
C LEU A 109 -30.17 -31.68 45.98
N VAL A 110 -29.98 -30.37 46.19
CA VAL A 110 -29.17 -29.83 47.29
C VAL A 110 -29.70 -30.29 48.63
N ALA A 111 -31.01 -30.19 48.84
CA ALA A 111 -31.64 -30.62 50.07
C ALA A 111 -31.46 -32.15 50.32
N ILE A 112 -31.59 -32.98 49.32
CA ILE A 112 -31.35 -34.44 49.40
C ILE A 112 -29.87 -34.71 49.72
N HIS A 113 -28.94 -34.07 49.07
CA HIS A 113 -27.50 -34.29 49.24
C HIS A 113 -27.02 -33.93 50.65
N TYR A 114 -27.51 -32.80 51.22
CA TYR A 114 -27.12 -32.34 52.54
C TYR A 114 -27.95 -32.93 53.69
N SER A 115 -29.05 -33.62 53.38
CA SER A 115 -29.89 -34.29 54.44
C SER A 115 -29.08 -35.24 55.31
N HIS A 116 -28.10 -35.91 54.76
CA HIS A 116 -27.19 -36.80 55.49
C HIS A 116 -26.23 -36.07 56.46
N GLN A 117 -26.13 -34.76 56.42
CA GLN A 117 -25.28 -33.96 57.29
C GLN A 117 -26.06 -33.29 58.44
N VAL A 118 -27.37 -33.33 58.35
CA VAL A 118 -28.28 -32.75 59.41
C VAL A 118 -28.74 -33.84 60.33
N PRO A 119 -28.33 -33.81 61.63
CA PRO A 119 -28.85 -34.76 62.62
C PRO A 119 -30.37 -34.60 62.69
N ASP A 120 -31.10 -35.73 62.73
CA ASP A 120 -32.56 -35.80 62.84
C ASP A 120 -33.39 -35.51 61.56
N LEU A 121 -32.76 -35.37 60.33
CA LEU A 121 -33.47 -35.23 59.07
C LEU A 121 -33.43 -36.55 58.31
N ASP A 122 -34.42 -37.42 58.51
CA ASP A 122 -34.57 -38.64 57.74
C ASP A 122 -35.58 -38.44 56.56
N LEU A 123 -35.07 -38.17 55.38
CA LEU A 123 -35.89 -37.93 54.17
C LEU A 123 -36.64 -39.22 53.73
N ASP A 124 -36.12 -40.40 54.03
CA ASP A 124 -36.82 -41.65 53.70
C ASP A 124 -38.07 -41.84 54.60
N GLN A 125 -38.00 -41.46 55.89
CA GLN A 125 -39.14 -41.38 56.69
C GLN A 125 -40.15 -40.31 56.27
N ALA A 126 -39.65 -39.16 55.82
CA ALA A 126 -40.51 -38.08 55.31
C ALA A 126 -41.24 -38.53 54.03
N LEU A 127 -40.58 -39.25 53.16
CA LEU A 127 -41.17 -39.79 51.92
C LEU A 127 -42.26 -40.82 52.25
N GLN A 128 -41.97 -41.75 53.15
CA GLN A 128 -42.97 -42.72 53.61
C GLN A 128 -44.17 -42.03 54.27
N ALA A 129 -43.97 -41.04 55.14
CA ALA A 129 -45.03 -40.26 55.74
C ALA A 129 -45.85 -39.46 54.69
N TYR A 130 -45.23 -38.93 53.69
CA TYR A 130 -45.91 -38.28 52.59
C TYR A 130 -46.74 -39.27 51.77
N GLN A 131 -46.18 -40.42 51.38
CA GLN A 131 -46.89 -41.48 50.66
C GLN A 131 -48.06 -42.08 51.49
N ALA A 132 -47.93 -42.11 52.77
CA ALA A 132 -49.00 -42.51 53.70
C ALA A 132 -50.06 -41.42 53.97
N GLY A 133 -49.86 -40.21 53.39
CA GLY A 133 -50.81 -39.08 53.64
C GLY A 133 -50.69 -38.40 54.97
N ALA A 134 -49.65 -38.73 55.76
CA ALA A 134 -49.44 -38.18 57.10
C ALA A 134 -48.85 -36.77 57.14
N VAL A 135 -48.14 -36.38 56.01
CA VAL A 135 -47.54 -35.05 55.81
C VAL A 135 -48.12 -34.43 54.53
N GLN A 136 -48.57 -33.19 54.63
CA GLN A 136 -49.08 -32.47 53.49
C GLN A 136 -47.91 -31.84 52.67
N LYS A 137 -48.01 -31.91 51.38
CA LYS A 137 -47.01 -31.36 50.44
C LYS A 137 -46.63 -29.90 50.74
N GLN A 138 -47.63 -29.10 51.09
CA GLN A 138 -47.43 -27.69 51.44
C GLN A 138 -46.47 -27.49 52.62
N GLN A 139 -46.46 -28.38 53.61
CA GLN A 139 -45.55 -28.30 54.75
C GLN A 139 -44.09 -28.55 54.34
N ILE A 140 -43.87 -29.42 53.35
CA ILE A 140 -42.54 -29.70 52.80
C ILE A 140 -42.04 -28.50 52.00
N LEU A 141 -42.89 -27.89 51.16
CA LEU A 141 -42.58 -26.69 50.41
C LEU A 141 -42.25 -25.51 51.33
N ASP A 142 -43.06 -25.31 52.42
CA ASP A 142 -42.81 -24.26 53.41
C ASP A 142 -41.47 -24.47 54.17
N MET A 143 -41.03 -25.73 54.34
CA MET A 143 -39.72 -26.04 54.92
C MET A 143 -38.58 -25.73 53.92
N LEU A 144 -38.76 -26.07 52.67
CA LEU A 144 -37.82 -25.76 51.64
C LEU A 144 -37.65 -24.25 51.42
N ASP A 145 -38.76 -23.50 51.41
CA ASP A 145 -38.72 -22.03 51.32
C ASP A 145 -38.02 -21.42 52.56
N LYS A 146 -38.24 -21.92 53.75
CA LYS A 146 -37.50 -21.50 54.97
C LYS A 146 -36.00 -21.84 54.84
N ALA A 147 -35.66 -23.03 54.33
CA ALA A 147 -34.27 -23.42 54.07
C ALA A 147 -33.62 -22.51 53.05
N LYS A 148 -34.35 -22.14 52.00
CA LYS A 148 -33.90 -21.15 50.97
C LYS A 148 -33.68 -19.77 51.60
N GLU A 149 -34.61 -19.31 52.48
CA GLU A 149 -34.42 -18.05 53.20
C GLU A 149 -33.25 -18.09 54.22
N GLN A 150 -32.98 -19.23 54.83
CA GLN A 150 -31.80 -19.41 55.68
C GLN A 150 -30.48 -19.54 54.94
N MET A 151 -30.50 -20.04 53.71
CA MET A 151 -29.36 -20.03 52.85
C MET A 151 -28.96 -18.60 52.43
N GLY A 152 -29.86 -17.61 52.64
CA GLY A 152 -29.59 -16.18 52.44
C GLY A 152 -29.25 -15.83 51.02
N ASP A 153 -28.44 -14.79 50.83
CA ASP A 153 -27.92 -14.34 49.54
C ASP A 153 -26.83 -15.25 48.98
N MET A 154 -26.86 -16.57 49.25
CA MET A 154 -26.05 -17.53 48.51
C MET A 154 -26.49 -17.46 47.03
N GLY A 155 -25.61 -16.94 46.18
CA GLY A 155 -25.94 -16.71 44.78
C GLY A 155 -26.39 -17.99 44.09
N ASP A 156 -27.31 -17.88 43.16
CA ASP A 156 -27.86 -19.00 42.36
C ASP A 156 -26.77 -19.97 41.86
N SER A 157 -25.58 -19.46 41.59
CA SER A 157 -24.41 -20.24 41.11
C SER A 157 -23.89 -21.24 42.18
N ILE A 158 -23.99 -20.94 43.48
CA ILE A 158 -23.59 -21.89 44.54
C ILE A 158 -24.62 -23.01 44.65
N VAL A 159 -25.91 -22.68 44.56
CA VAL A 159 -26.99 -23.66 44.57
C VAL A 159 -26.82 -24.61 43.36
N ASP A 160 -26.58 -24.08 42.19
CA ASP A 160 -26.35 -24.89 40.97
C ASP A 160 -25.09 -25.77 41.08
N GLN A 161 -23.97 -25.27 41.63
CA GLN A 161 -22.78 -26.09 41.88
C GLN A 161 -23.04 -27.22 42.88
N GLN A 162 -23.79 -26.96 43.94
CA GLN A 162 -24.15 -27.97 44.93
C GLN A 162 -25.12 -28.99 44.33
N ALA A 163 -26.07 -28.55 43.51
CA ALA A 163 -27.00 -29.44 42.80
C ALA A 163 -26.26 -30.39 41.84
N ILE A 164 -25.26 -29.87 41.11
CA ILE A 164 -24.41 -30.71 40.24
C ILE A 164 -23.55 -31.66 41.10
N SER A 165 -23.09 -31.22 42.28
CA SER A 165 -22.40 -32.15 43.21
C SER A 165 -23.31 -33.28 43.67
N ALA A 166 -24.59 -32.99 43.93
CA ALA A 166 -25.61 -34.01 44.21
C ALA A 166 -25.87 -34.92 43.01
N ALA A 167 -25.96 -34.35 41.78
CA ALA A 167 -26.09 -35.11 40.55
C ALA A 167 -24.89 -36.05 40.29
N ARG A 168 -23.68 -35.64 40.64
CA ARG A 168 -22.47 -36.50 40.59
C ARG A 168 -22.59 -37.68 41.54
N ALA A 169 -23.03 -37.43 42.80
CA ALA A 169 -23.24 -38.50 43.77
C ALA A 169 -24.33 -39.50 43.31
N GLU A 170 -25.35 -39.00 42.60
CA GLU A 170 -26.39 -39.82 42.01
C GLU A 170 -25.83 -40.74 40.89
N TYR A 171 -24.99 -40.21 40.02
CA TYR A 171 -24.30 -41.03 38.99
C TYR A 171 -23.37 -42.08 39.57
N GLU A 172 -22.67 -41.78 40.69
CA GLU A 172 -21.86 -42.77 41.41
C GLU A 172 -22.72 -43.88 42.01
N GLN A 173 -23.89 -43.55 42.59
CA GLN A 173 -24.85 -44.52 43.13
C GLN A 173 -25.43 -45.45 42.05
N LEU A 174 -25.64 -44.90 40.87
CA LEU A 174 -26.05 -45.66 39.66
C LEU A 174 -24.94 -46.52 39.09
N GLY A 175 -23.70 -46.43 39.60
CA GLY A 175 -22.54 -47.22 39.15
C GLY A 175 -21.83 -46.62 37.90
N TYR A 176 -22.11 -45.37 37.52
CA TYR A 176 -21.40 -44.70 36.44
C TYR A 176 -19.99 -44.30 36.87
N ASN A 177 -19.04 -44.47 35.97
CA ASN A 177 -17.68 -44.01 36.17
C ASN A 177 -17.58 -42.52 35.79
N LEU A 178 -17.45 -41.64 36.79
CA LEU A 178 -17.33 -40.19 36.58
C LEU A 178 -16.14 -39.82 35.70
N SER A 179 -15.04 -40.58 35.73
CA SER A 179 -13.89 -40.34 34.86
C SER A 179 -14.24 -40.53 33.37
N ASP A 180 -15.13 -41.45 33.03
CA ASP A 180 -15.56 -41.67 31.64
C ASP A 180 -16.50 -40.55 31.18
N ILE A 181 -17.38 -40.04 32.07
CA ILE A 181 -18.25 -38.89 31.79
C ILE A 181 -17.38 -37.66 31.56
N GLN A 182 -16.44 -37.40 32.46
CA GLN A 182 -15.47 -36.30 32.34
C GLN A 182 -14.67 -36.36 31.04
N MET A 183 -14.08 -37.52 30.74
CA MET A 183 -13.26 -37.68 29.52
C MET A 183 -14.08 -37.47 28.26
N ARG A 184 -15.31 -37.99 28.22
CA ARG A 184 -16.22 -37.80 27.09
C ARG A 184 -16.57 -36.34 26.88
N TYR A 185 -16.86 -35.62 27.96
CA TYR A 185 -17.13 -34.17 27.93
C TYR A 185 -15.92 -33.39 27.42
N LEU A 186 -14.74 -33.62 28.03
CA LEU A 186 -13.50 -32.94 27.65
C LEU A 186 -13.11 -33.17 26.20
N VAL A 187 -13.26 -34.41 25.69
CA VAL A 187 -12.99 -34.74 24.29
C VAL A 187 -13.98 -34.03 23.37
N ARG A 188 -15.28 -34.01 23.72
CA ARG A 188 -16.32 -33.31 22.92
C ARG A 188 -16.02 -31.83 22.82
N ILE A 189 -15.76 -31.14 23.93
CA ILE A 189 -15.46 -29.71 23.96
C ILE A 189 -14.11 -29.43 23.27
N GLY A 190 -13.09 -30.25 23.54
CA GLY A 190 -11.79 -30.13 22.90
C GLY A 190 -11.84 -30.24 21.35
N LEU A 191 -12.62 -31.19 20.84
CA LEU A 191 -12.86 -31.34 19.38
C LEU A 191 -13.62 -30.11 18.82
N THR A 192 -14.60 -29.59 19.55
CA THR A 192 -15.35 -28.38 19.15
C THR A 192 -14.41 -27.17 19.09
N MET A 193 -13.56 -26.99 20.09
CA MET A 193 -12.55 -25.92 20.10
C MET A 193 -11.56 -26.06 18.94
N LEU A 194 -11.10 -27.30 18.67
CA LEU A 194 -10.22 -27.57 17.55
C LEU A 194 -10.89 -27.27 16.20
N GLY A 195 -12.16 -27.62 16.05
CA GLY A 195 -12.98 -27.30 14.88
C GLY A 195 -13.14 -25.79 14.68
N LEU A 196 -13.44 -25.04 15.76
CA LEU A 196 -13.53 -23.58 15.72
C LEU A 196 -12.18 -22.92 15.40
N ALA A 197 -11.10 -23.43 15.99
CA ALA A 197 -9.75 -22.93 15.69
C ALA A 197 -9.36 -23.19 14.23
N ALA A 198 -9.69 -24.37 13.70
CA ALA A 198 -9.46 -24.71 12.30
C ALA A 198 -10.29 -23.82 11.36
N LEU A 199 -11.56 -23.54 11.71
CA LEU A 199 -12.41 -22.61 10.97
C LEU A 199 -11.83 -21.20 11.00
N GLY A 200 -11.44 -20.70 12.18
CA GLY A 200 -10.81 -19.39 12.37
C GLY A 200 -9.52 -19.26 11.54
N MET A 201 -8.68 -20.30 11.54
CA MET A 201 -7.47 -20.36 10.71
C MET A 201 -7.80 -20.30 9.21
N ALA A 202 -8.76 -21.07 8.73
CA ALA A 202 -9.17 -21.07 7.33
C ALA A 202 -9.70 -19.70 6.88
N VAL A 203 -10.52 -19.07 7.73
CA VAL A 203 -11.06 -17.72 7.50
C VAL A 203 -9.93 -16.68 7.50
N ALA A 204 -8.99 -16.74 8.45
CA ALA A 204 -7.86 -15.83 8.52
C ALA A 204 -6.95 -15.91 7.28
N ILE A 205 -6.71 -17.14 6.76
CA ILE A 205 -5.97 -17.37 5.51
C ILE A 205 -6.72 -16.72 4.34
N LEU A 206 -8.03 -16.94 4.24
CA LEU A 206 -8.85 -16.40 3.15
C LEU A 206 -8.90 -14.87 3.19
N VAL A 207 -9.06 -14.27 4.38
CA VAL A 207 -8.97 -12.81 4.58
C VAL A 207 -7.61 -12.28 4.14
N GLY A 208 -6.52 -12.94 4.57
CA GLY A 208 -5.15 -12.59 4.18
C GLY A 208 -4.95 -12.62 2.68
N PHE A 209 -5.42 -13.67 2.02
CA PHE A 209 -5.35 -13.84 0.57
C PHE A 209 -6.13 -12.75 -0.17
N LEU A 210 -7.39 -12.51 0.20
CA LEU A 210 -8.23 -11.50 -0.44
C LEU A 210 -7.69 -10.07 -0.22
N ALA A 211 -7.23 -9.76 0.99
CA ALA A 211 -6.64 -8.46 1.31
C ALA A 211 -5.37 -8.21 0.51
N SER A 212 -4.47 -9.19 0.44
CA SER A 212 -3.21 -9.09 -0.31
C SER A 212 -3.46 -8.98 -1.83
N ARG A 213 -4.38 -9.80 -2.37
CA ARG A 213 -4.77 -9.73 -3.79
C ARG A 213 -5.38 -8.38 -4.15
N THR A 214 -6.25 -7.85 -3.29
CA THR A 214 -6.87 -6.53 -3.49
C THR A 214 -5.84 -5.42 -3.46
N ALA A 215 -4.93 -5.43 -2.49
CA ALA A 215 -3.85 -4.44 -2.38
C ALA A 215 -2.87 -4.52 -3.55
N ALA A 216 -2.50 -5.72 -4.00
CA ALA A 216 -1.65 -5.91 -5.18
C ALA A 216 -2.30 -5.34 -6.45
N LYS A 217 -3.62 -5.57 -6.64
CA LYS A 217 -4.39 -5.00 -7.75
C LYS A 217 -4.42 -3.46 -7.70
N VAL A 218 -4.60 -2.88 -6.50
CA VAL A 218 -4.52 -1.42 -6.31
C VAL A 218 -3.13 -0.91 -6.71
N GLY A 219 -2.06 -1.55 -6.22
CA GLY A 219 -0.68 -1.18 -6.57
C GLY A 219 -0.39 -1.26 -8.07
N ALA A 220 -0.77 -2.34 -8.73
CA ALA A 220 -0.62 -2.52 -10.17
C ALA A 220 -1.39 -1.44 -10.97
N THR A 221 -2.64 -1.18 -10.57
CA THR A 221 -3.47 -0.15 -11.21
C THR A 221 -2.88 1.25 -11.05
N LEU A 222 -2.37 1.58 -9.86
CA LEU A 222 -1.73 2.88 -9.62
C LEU A 222 -0.46 3.04 -10.45
N ARG A 223 0.41 2.01 -10.51
CA ARG A 223 1.62 2.05 -11.34
C ARG A 223 1.30 2.23 -12.81
N ALA A 224 0.34 1.47 -13.33
CA ALA A 224 -0.09 1.59 -14.73
C ALA A 224 -0.65 2.98 -15.05
N LYS A 225 -1.48 3.55 -14.16
CA LYS A 225 -2.02 4.91 -14.35
C LYS A 225 -0.93 5.98 -14.26
N LEU A 226 -0.01 5.85 -13.26
CA LEU A 226 1.12 6.76 -13.12
C LEU A 226 2.01 6.74 -14.36
N PHE A 227 2.39 5.55 -14.83
CA PHE A 227 3.23 5.41 -16.01
C PHE A 227 2.60 6.03 -17.25
N ARG A 228 1.31 5.72 -17.54
CA ARG A 228 0.59 6.32 -18.65
C ARG A 228 0.51 7.85 -18.54
N ARG A 229 0.28 8.37 -17.32
CA ARG A 229 0.22 9.82 -17.11
C ARG A 229 1.59 10.47 -17.31
N VAL A 230 2.66 9.89 -16.77
CA VAL A 230 4.02 10.42 -16.93
C VAL A 230 4.46 10.40 -18.41
N VAL A 231 4.15 9.35 -19.16
CA VAL A 231 4.44 9.27 -20.60
C VAL A 231 3.65 10.32 -21.40
N SER A 232 2.48 10.74 -20.92
CA SER A 232 1.70 11.82 -21.57
C SER A 232 2.14 13.24 -21.16
N PHE A 233 3.12 13.40 -20.30
CA PHE A 233 3.61 14.71 -19.88
C PHE A 233 4.50 15.35 -20.95
N SER A 234 4.44 16.67 -21.02
CA SER A 234 5.43 17.46 -21.74
C SER A 234 6.71 17.62 -20.90
N ASP A 235 7.75 18.15 -21.51
CA ASP A 235 9.00 18.48 -20.81
C ASP A 235 8.77 19.37 -19.59
N ALA A 236 7.81 20.30 -19.65
CA ALA A 236 7.48 21.21 -18.56
C ALA A 236 7.02 20.47 -17.28
N GLU A 237 6.12 19.49 -17.42
CA GLU A 237 5.64 18.70 -16.30
C GLU A 237 6.75 17.81 -15.76
N VAL A 238 7.51 17.12 -16.62
CA VAL A 238 8.63 16.26 -16.21
C VAL A 238 9.65 17.04 -15.39
N GLN A 239 10.01 18.26 -15.82
CA GLN A 239 10.93 19.13 -15.08
C GLN A 239 10.35 19.58 -13.74
N SER A 240 9.03 19.86 -13.67
CA SER A 240 8.37 20.30 -12.42
C SER A 240 8.41 19.23 -11.33
N PHE A 241 8.37 17.94 -11.67
CA PHE A 241 8.38 16.83 -10.71
C PHE A 241 9.77 16.27 -10.41
N SER A 242 10.76 16.43 -11.27
CA SER A 242 12.04 15.71 -11.35
C SER A 242 11.90 14.18 -11.54
N ALA A 243 12.80 13.59 -12.32
CA ALA A 243 12.79 12.15 -12.59
C ALA A 243 12.91 11.28 -11.33
N ALA A 244 13.78 11.68 -10.39
CA ALA A 244 13.95 10.96 -9.12
C ALA A 244 12.67 10.94 -8.28
N SER A 245 11.91 12.05 -8.26
CA SER A 245 10.63 12.14 -7.56
C SER A 245 9.57 11.24 -8.21
N LEU A 246 9.47 11.23 -9.54
CA LEU A 246 8.52 10.39 -10.28
C LEU A 246 8.79 8.89 -10.06
N ILE A 247 10.07 8.49 -10.07
CA ILE A 247 10.48 7.11 -9.76
C ILE A 247 10.06 6.74 -8.34
N THR A 248 10.34 7.58 -7.34
CA THR A 248 9.98 7.32 -5.94
C THR A 248 8.46 7.19 -5.77
N ARG A 249 7.66 8.01 -6.46
CA ARG A 249 6.20 7.95 -6.44
C ARG A 249 5.66 6.66 -7.05
N GLY A 250 6.27 6.18 -8.15
CA GLY A 250 5.90 4.93 -8.82
C GLY A 250 6.32 3.66 -8.06
N THR A 251 7.37 3.74 -7.26
CA THR A 251 7.93 2.61 -6.50
C THR A 251 7.53 2.67 -5.03
N ASN A 252 8.23 3.44 -4.23
CA ASN A 252 8.13 3.45 -2.76
C ASN A 252 6.76 3.95 -2.27
N ASP A 253 6.23 5.03 -2.85
CA ASP A 253 4.94 5.59 -2.42
C ASP A 253 3.79 4.61 -2.73
N VAL A 254 3.79 3.98 -3.92
CA VAL A 254 2.79 2.96 -4.27
C VAL A 254 2.95 1.71 -3.41
N GLN A 255 4.18 1.29 -3.09
CA GLN A 255 4.42 0.16 -2.18
C GLN A 255 3.90 0.44 -0.77
N LEU A 256 4.11 1.65 -0.25
CA LEU A 256 3.57 2.07 1.06
C LEU A 256 2.03 2.07 1.05
N ILE A 257 1.40 2.60 0.00
CA ILE A 257 -0.06 2.55 -0.18
C ILE A 257 -0.55 1.10 -0.20
N GLN A 258 0.14 0.21 -0.93
CA GLN A 258 -0.21 -1.21 -1.01
C GLN A 258 -0.12 -1.88 0.36
N MET A 259 0.97 -1.68 1.12
CA MET A 259 1.18 -2.25 2.44
C MET A 259 0.09 -1.78 3.43
N VAL A 260 -0.17 -0.47 3.47
CA VAL A 260 -1.20 0.09 4.37
C VAL A 260 -2.61 -0.34 3.94
N THR A 261 -2.85 -0.59 2.65
CA THR A 261 -4.12 -1.17 2.19
C THR A 261 -4.35 -2.58 2.77
N VAL A 262 -3.33 -3.45 2.81
CA VAL A 262 -3.44 -4.76 3.47
C VAL A 262 -3.74 -4.59 4.96
N MET A 263 -3.00 -3.71 5.65
CA MET A 263 -3.22 -3.44 7.07
C MET A 263 -4.63 -2.90 7.35
N LEU A 264 -5.12 -2.01 6.51
CA LEU A 264 -6.47 -1.46 6.62
C LEU A 264 -7.54 -2.55 6.50
N LEU A 265 -7.44 -3.40 5.48
CA LEU A 265 -8.40 -4.46 5.22
C LEU A 265 -8.35 -5.60 6.26
N ARG A 266 -7.20 -5.84 6.87
CA ARG A 266 -6.99 -6.96 7.78
C ARG A 266 -7.03 -6.56 9.26
N MET A 267 -6.43 -5.42 9.63
CA MET A 267 -6.27 -5.03 11.04
C MET A 267 -7.24 -3.91 11.44
N VAL A 268 -7.36 -2.86 10.61
CA VAL A 268 -8.22 -1.70 10.95
C VAL A 268 -9.69 -2.08 10.98
N LEU A 269 -10.13 -2.94 10.07
CA LEU A 269 -11.52 -3.41 10.06
C LEU A 269 -11.77 -4.47 11.14
N TYR A 270 -10.78 -5.32 11.43
CA TYR A 270 -10.92 -6.40 12.42
C TYR A 270 -10.95 -5.90 13.86
N SER A 271 -10.06 -4.95 14.21
CA SER A 271 -9.92 -4.50 15.61
C SER A 271 -11.20 -3.93 16.21
N PRO A 272 -12.00 -3.06 15.55
CA PRO A 272 -13.26 -2.60 16.10
C PRO A 272 -14.29 -3.73 16.26
N ILE A 273 -14.34 -4.68 15.31
CA ILE A 273 -15.27 -5.82 15.38
C ILE A 273 -14.94 -6.67 16.62
N LEU A 274 -13.65 -6.96 16.81
CA LEU A 274 -13.16 -7.76 17.94
C LEU A 274 -13.36 -7.02 19.28
N ALA A 275 -13.09 -5.71 19.34
CA ALA A 275 -13.29 -4.90 20.54
C ALA A 275 -14.77 -4.84 20.96
N ILE A 276 -15.67 -4.56 20.01
CA ILE A 276 -17.13 -4.50 20.27
C ILE A 276 -17.64 -5.88 20.66
N GLY A 277 -17.26 -6.93 19.93
CA GLY A 277 -17.63 -8.30 20.26
C GLY A 277 -17.13 -8.73 21.65
N GLY A 278 -15.88 -8.39 21.99
CA GLY A 278 -15.33 -8.65 23.32
C GLY A 278 -16.09 -7.94 24.44
N ILE A 279 -16.44 -6.66 24.25
CA ILE A 279 -17.26 -5.91 25.23
C ILE A 279 -18.63 -6.56 25.42
N ILE A 280 -19.27 -7.01 24.33
CA ILE A 280 -20.55 -7.72 24.39
C ILE A 280 -20.42 -9.03 25.22
N MET A 281 -19.36 -9.81 24.97
CA MET A 281 -19.12 -11.07 25.68
C MET A 281 -18.87 -10.83 27.18
N VAL A 282 -18.03 -9.85 27.51
CA VAL A 282 -17.79 -9.45 28.93
C VAL A 282 -19.07 -9.01 29.62
N SER A 283 -19.93 -8.22 28.97
CA SER A 283 -21.20 -7.76 29.52
C SER A 283 -22.19 -8.92 29.76
N ARG A 284 -22.09 -10.00 28.98
CA ARG A 284 -22.92 -11.20 29.13
C ARG A 284 -22.43 -12.09 30.26
N THR A 285 -21.11 -12.14 30.52
CA THR A 285 -20.54 -12.94 31.60
C THR A 285 -20.85 -12.32 32.94
N ASN A 286 -20.49 -11.07 33.18
CA ASN A 286 -20.82 -10.34 34.42
C ASN A 286 -20.76 -8.82 34.19
N LEU A 287 -21.94 -8.18 34.30
CA LEU A 287 -22.05 -6.74 34.10
C LEU A 287 -21.36 -5.94 35.20
N ALA A 288 -21.39 -6.43 36.45
CA ALA A 288 -20.81 -5.76 37.62
C ALA A 288 -19.28 -5.67 37.55
N MET A 289 -18.58 -6.58 36.83
CA MET A 289 -17.14 -6.55 36.63
C MET A 289 -16.72 -5.75 35.37
N SER A 290 -17.65 -5.40 34.48
CA SER A 290 -17.35 -4.76 33.18
C SER A 290 -16.65 -3.40 33.32
N TRP A 291 -16.79 -2.71 34.49
CA TRP A 291 -16.09 -1.45 34.75
C TRP A 291 -14.56 -1.57 34.70
N ILE A 292 -14.01 -2.77 35.02
CA ILE A 292 -12.55 -3.03 34.93
C ILE A 292 -12.08 -2.92 33.50
N ILE A 293 -12.87 -3.43 32.54
CA ILE A 293 -12.56 -3.33 31.10
C ILE A 293 -12.66 -1.89 30.64
N VAL A 294 -13.69 -1.15 31.07
CA VAL A 294 -13.81 0.28 30.75
C VAL A 294 -12.61 1.05 31.28
N LEU A 295 -12.18 0.80 32.51
CA LEU A 295 -10.99 1.41 33.10
C LEU A 295 -9.74 1.09 32.24
N ALA A 296 -9.55 -0.19 31.88
CA ALA A 296 -8.42 -0.61 31.04
C ALA A 296 -8.39 0.11 29.68
N VAL A 297 -9.54 0.18 29.00
CA VAL A 297 -9.69 0.87 27.71
C VAL A 297 -9.39 2.36 27.84
N VAL A 298 -9.88 3.02 28.89
CA VAL A 298 -9.60 4.45 29.17
C VAL A 298 -8.11 4.68 29.41
N VAL A 299 -7.47 3.86 30.25
CA VAL A 299 -6.04 3.98 30.56
C VAL A 299 -5.19 3.78 29.27
N ILE A 300 -5.52 2.78 28.46
CA ILE A 300 -4.85 2.55 27.18
C ILE A 300 -5.09 3.68 26.19
N GLY A 301 -6.33 4.20 26.12
CA GLY A 301 -6.67 5.34 25.30
C GLY A 301 -5.85 6.59 25.66
N ILE A 302 -5.74 6.89 26.95
CA ILE A 302 -4.89 7.97 27.45
C ILE A 302 -3.43 7.73 27.09
N LEU A 303 -2.92 6.52 27.29
CA LEU A 303 -1.55 6.15 26.95
C LEU A 303 -1.26 6.39 25.44
N ILE A 304 -2.14 5.91 24.56
CA ILE A 304 -1.99 6.10 23.10
C ILE A 304 -1.99 7.59 22.75
N VAL A 305 -2.90 8.38 23.31
CA VAL A 305 -2.98 9.84 23.06
C VAL A 305 -1.71 10.56 23.54
N VAL A 306 -1.20 10.20 24.73
CA VAL A 306 0.05 10.78 25.27
C VAL A 306 1.23 10.42 24.36
N LEU A 307 1.38 9.15 23.99
CA LEU A 307 2.43 8.69 23.09
C LEU A 307 2.36 9.42 21.74
N MET A 308 1.17 9.54 21.17
CA MET A 308 0.98 10.27 19.92
C MET A 308 1.39 11.74 20.03
N LYS A 309 0.98 12.44 21.09
CA LYS A 309 1.37 13.84 21.33
C LYS A 309 2.87 14.02 21.54
N VAL A 310 3.54 13.07 22.18
CA VAL A 310 4.98 13.14 22.46
C VAL A 310 5.82 12.70 21.25
N ALA A 311 5.46 11.61 20.58
CA ALA A 311 6.25 11.02 19.52
C ALA A 311 6.07 11.70 18.15
N MET A 312 4.84 12.10 17.77
CA MET A 312 4.56 12.66 16.44
C MET A 312 5.35 13.93 16.10
N PRO A 313 5.50 14.93 17.00
CA PRO A 313 6.34 16.10 16.71
C PRO A 313 7.79 15.72 16.47
N LYS A 314 8.31 14.73 17.21
CA LYS A 314 9.70 14.24 17.08
C LYS A 314 9.93 13.51 15.78
N PHE A 315 8.94 12.72 15.29
CA PHE A 315 9.02 12.11 13.97
C PHE A 315 9.13 13.15 12.83
N LYS A 316 8.38 14.27 12.92
CA LYS A 316 8.50 15.36 11.94
C LYS A 316 9.88 16.03 11.97
N ILE A 317 10.43 16.25 13.17
CA ILE A 317 11.79 16.81 13.35
C ILE A 317 12.82 15.82 12.82
N MET A 318 12.69 14.53 13.12
CA MET A 318 13.60 13.48 12.66
C MET A 318 13.70 13.47 11.13
N GLN A 319 12.57 13.61 10.40
CA GLN A 319 12.60 13.68 8.95
C GLN A 319 13.45 14.85 8.44
N LYS A 320 13.28 16.05 9.01
CA LYS A 320 14.11 17.22 8.64
C LYS A 320 15.59 17.01 8.94
N LEU A 321 15.92 16.29 10.01
CA LEU A 321 17.30 15.97 10.36
C LEU A 321 17.91 14.93 9.41
N ILE A 322 17.12 13.94 8.96
CA ILE A 322 17.54 13.00 7.91
C ILE A 322 17.84 13.75 6.62
N ASP A 323 16.95 14.66 6.20
CA ASP A 323 17.16 15.47 5.01
C ASP A 323 18.44 16.31 5.12
N ARG A 324 18.74 16.85 6.32
CA ARG A 324 19.98 17.59 6.59
C ARG A 324 21.23 16.71 6.48
N VAL A 325 21.22 15.49 7.06
CA VAL A 325 22.33 14.54 6.94
C VAL A 325 22.55 14.17 5.47
N ASN A 326 21.46 13.88 4.74
CA ASN A 326 21.54 13.55 3.32
C ASN A 326 22.09 14.70 2.47
N LEU A 327 21.71 15.95 2.80
CA LEU A 327 22.25 17.15 2.12
C LEU A 327 23.75 17.25 2.32
N VAL A 328 24.22 17.20 3.59
CA VAL A 328 25.64 17.28 3.91
C VAL A 328 26.43 16.16 3.26
N SER A 329 25.92 14.91 3.29
CA SER A 329 26.55 13.77 2.63
C SER A 329 26.66 13.95 1.12
N ARG A 330 25.62 14.47 0.47
CA ARG A 330 25.62 14.72 -0.99
C ARG A 330 26.63 15.82 -1.34
N GLU A 331 26.66 16.90 -0.59
CA GLU A 331 27.63 17.98 -0.79
C GLU A 331 29.07 17.47 -0.63
N MET A 332 29.36 16.66 0.39
CA MET A 332 30.65 16.03 0.58
C MET A 332 31.05 15.14 -0.61
N LEU A 333 30.16 14.25 -1.04
CA LEU A 333 30.46 13.31 -2.14
C LEU A 333 30.66 14.03 -3.47
N THR A 334 29.83 15.03 -3.76
CA THR A 334 29.92 15.79 -5.01
C THR A 334 31.12 16.74 -4.99
N GLY A 335 31.41 17.36 -3.83
CA GLY A 335 32.52 18.31 -3.65
C GLY A 335 33.86 17.70 -3.20
N LEU A 336 33.98 16.37 -3.18
CA LEU A 336 35.19 15.69 -2.66
C LEU A 336 36.52 16.20 -3.25
N PRO A 337 36.63 16.44 -4.57
CA PRO A 337 37.86 17.02 -5.14
C PRO A 337 38.17 18.42 -4.57
N VAL A 338 37.15 19.25 -4.36
CA VAL A 338 37.29 20.59 -3.79
C VAL A 338 37.72 20.53 -2.32
N ILE A 339 37.04 19.66 -1.52
CA ILE A 339 37.37 19.45 -0.10
C ILE A 339 38.87 19.05 0.05
N ARG A 340 39.34 18.13 -0.82
CA ARG A 340 40.74 17.69 -0.84
C ARG A 340 41.69 18.79 -1.31
N ALA A 341 41.33 19.53 -2.35
CA ALA A 341 42.18 20.58 -2.89
C ALA A 341 42.41 21.74 -1.89
N PHE A 342 41.44 21.99 -1.00
CA PHE A 342 41.51 23.05 0.01
C PHE A 342 41.80 22.57 1.43
N ASP A 343 42.14 21.27 1.61
CA ASP A 343 42.45 20.62 2.90
C ASP A 343 41.37 20.86 3.99
N ARG A 344 40.09 20.79 3.58
CA ARG A 344 38.94 21.09 4.45
C ARG A 344 38.24 19.85 5.01
N GLN A 345 38.88 18.68 4.98
CA GLN A 345 38.33 17.41 5.50
C GLN A 345 37.87 17.54 6.96
N PRO A 346 38.68 18.08 7.91
CA PRO A 346 38.27 18.15 9.31
C PRO A 346 37.01 19.03 9.52
N PHE A 347 36.87 20.09 8.72
CA PHE A 347 35.70 20.96 8.78
C PHE A 347 34.42 20.23 8.33
N GLU A 348 34.51 19.49 7.22
CA GLU A 348 33.34 18.75 6.71
C GLU A 348 33.00 17.54 7.58
N GLU A 349 34.00 16.88 8.19
CA GLU A 349 33.78 15.83 9.19
C GLU A 349 33.03 16.38 10.41
N GLN A 350 33.45 17.52 10.94
CA GLN A 350 32.75 18.17 12.05
C GLN A 350 31.30 18.54 11.67
N ARG A 351 31.10 19.10 10.49
CA ARG A 351 29.78 19.46 9.96
C ARG A 351 28.84 18.25 9.84
N PHE A 352 29.39 17.13 9.38
CA PHE A 352 28.65 15.86 9.31
C PHE A 352 28.33 15.32 10.70
N ASP A 353 29.31 15.31 11.60
CA ASP A 353 29.17 14.83 12.98
C ASP A 353 28.09 15.63 13.74
N GLU A 354 28.04 16.95 13.59
CA GLU A 354 26.99 17.78 14.19
C GLU A 354 25.60 17.39 13.68
N ALA A 355 25.45 17.20 12.36
CA ALA A 355 24.19 16.81 11.75
C ALA A 355 23.78 15.39 12.21
N SER A 356 24.71 14.44 12.21
CA SER A 356 24.53 13.05 12.64
C SER A 356 24.20 12.97 14.14
N THR A 357 24.90 13.72 14.98
CA THR A 357 24.65 13.75 16.43
C THR A 357 23.26 14.30 16.76
N ARG A 358 22.80 15.35 16.08
CA ARG A 358 21.44 15.89 16.26
C ARG A 358 20.38 14.87 15.87
N LEU A 359 20.58 14.18 14.76
CA LEU A 359 19.71 13.08 14.32
C LEU A 359 19.68 11.95 15.35
N MET A 360 20.87 11.48 15.77
CA MET A 360 21.04 10.41 16.77
C MET A 360 20.33 10.75 18.09
N LYS A 361 20.48 11.94 18.64
CA LYS A 361 19.80 12.36 19.88
C LYS A 361 18.27 12.35 19.74
N THR A 362 17.75 12.82 18.61
CA THR A 362 16.31 12.82 18.35
C THR A 362 15.76 11.41 18.17
N GLN A 363 16.49 10.56 17.43
CA GLN A 363 16.14 9.17 17.20
C GLN A 363 16.19 8.36 18.50
N LEU A 364 17.21 8.57 19.32
CA LEU A 364 17.36 7.94 20.62
C LEU A 364 16.18 8.27 21.56
N PHE A 365 15.78 9.53 21.62
CA PHE A 365 14.61 9.95 22.38
C PHE A 365 13.34 9.27 21.88
N THR A 366 13.10 9.28 20.56
CA THR A 366 11.93 8.67 19.95
C THR A 366 11.90 7.16 20.17
N ASN A 367 13.04 6.50 20.01
CA ASN A 367 13.15 5.06 20.24
C ASN A 367 12.93 4.70 21.72
N ARG A 368 13.46 5.48 22.67
CA ARG A 368 13.19 5.28 24.11
C ARG A 368 11.69 5.36 24.40
N VAL A 369 10.99 6.39 23.90
CA VAL A 369 9.55 6.53 24.07
C VAL A 369 8.80 5.33 23.50
N MET A 370 9.17 4.86 22.31
CA MET A 370 8.55 3.69 21.68
C MET A 370 8.86 2.38 22.40
N THR A 371 10.10 2.22 22.89
CA THR A 371 10.51 1.02 23.64
C THR A 371 9.76 0.91 24.97
N PHE A 372 9.44 2.03 25.62
CA PHE A 372 8.65 2.05 26.86
C PHE A 372 7.19 1.58 26.65
N MET A 373 6.68 1.63 25.42
CA MET A 373 5.30 1.27 25.11
C MET A 373 5.00 -0.19 25.49
N MET A 374 5.86 -1.14 25.08
CA MET A 374 5.61 -2.57 25.32
C MET A 374 5.63 -2.95 26.82
N PRO A 375 6.65 -2.57 27.61
CA PRO A 375 6.64 -2.81 29.06
C PRO A 375 5.43 -2.18 29.77
N LEU A 376 5.04 -0.97 29.37
CA LEU A 376 3.90 -0.29 29.97
C LEU A 376 2.57 -0.97 29.64
N MET A 377 2.42 -1.44 28.39
CA MET A 377 1.27 -2.24 27.98
C MET A 377 1.21 -3.57 28.73
N MET A 378 2.36 -4.25 28.91
CA MET A 378 2.43 -5.46 29.74
C MET A 378 2.05 -5.18 31.21
N LEU A 379 2.50 -4.05 31.76
CA LEU A 379 2.12 -3.64 33.12
C LEU A 379 0.62 -3.42 33.23
N ILE A 380 0.00 -2.73 32.26
CA ILE A 380 -1.46 -2.53 32.24
C ILE A 380 -2.19 -3.87 32.13
N MET A 381 -1.77 -4.74 31.20
CA MET A 381 -2.39 -6.03 30.96
C MET A 381 -2.32 -6.93 32.20
N ASN A 382 -1.13 -7.06 32.80
CA ASN A 382 -0.96 -7.84 34.02
C ASN A 382 -1.68 -7.20 35.24
N GLY A 383 -1.65 -5.85 35.33
CA GLY A 383 -2.37 -5.11 36.35
C GLY A 383 -3.88 -5.30 36.26
N VAL A 384 -4.43 -5.29 35.05
CA VAL A 384 -5.84 -5.58 34.79
C VAL A 384 -6.16 -7.04 35.18
N SER A 385 -5.30 -8.00 34.82
CA SER A 385 -5.47 -9.40 35.18
C SER A 385 -5.48 -9.60 36.70
N VAL A 386 -4.57 -8.98 37.44
CA VAL A 386 -4.52 -9.01 38.90
C VAL A 386 -5.79 -8.39 39.50
N LEU A 387 -6.25 -7.26 38.96
CA LEU A 387 -7.46 -6.59 39.39
C LEU A 387 -8.72 -7.45 39.17
N ILE A 388 -8.78 -8.14 37.99
CA ILE A 388 -9.86 -9.08 37.69
C ILE A 388 -9.86 -10.23 38.68
N VAL A 389 -8.69 -10.82 39.00
CA VAL A 389 -8.59 -11.92 39.98
C VAL A 389 -8.99 -11.44 41.38
N TRP A 390 -8.52 -10.27 41.80
CA TRP A 390 -8.85 -9.71 43.10
C TRP A 390 -10.35 -9.47 43.29
N VAL A 391 -10.94 -8.72 42.36
CA VAL A 391 -12.37 -8.37 42.41
C VAL A 391 -13.23 -9.61 42.15
N GLY A 392 -12.83 -10.43 41.15
CA GLY A 392 -13.54 -11.66 40.78
C GLY A 392 -13.52 -12.72 41.88
N GLY A 393 -12.44 -12.81 42.69
CA GLY A 393 -12.39 -13.69 43.85
C GLY A 393 -13.51 -13.42 44.83
N GLY A 394 -13.82 -12.15 45.12
CA GLY A 394 -14.94 -11.77 45.96
C GLY A 394 -16.31 -12.14 45.35
N TYR A 395 -16.45 -12.10 44.02
CA TYR A 395 -17.66 -12.54 43.32
C TYR A 395 -17.82 -14.06 43.30
N ILE A 396 -16.69 -14.81 43.28
CA ILE A 396 -16.69 -16.26 43.39
C ILE A 396 -17.10 -16.65 44.80
N ASP A 397 -16.53 -16.02 45.84
CA ASP A 397 -16.91 -16.29 47.27
C ASP A 397 -18.39 -16.02 47.52
N ASN A 398 -18.97 -15.01 46.86
CA ASN A 398 -20.40 -14.70 46.94
C ASN A 398 -21.27 -15.56 45.98
N GLY A 399 -20.66 -16.50 45.24
CA GLY A 399 -21.36 -17.40 44.32
C GLY A 399 -22.02 -16.74 43.12
N THR A 400 -21.56 -15.56 42.70
CA THR A 400 -22.14 -14.84 41.55
C THR A 400 -21.47 -15.17 40.22
N ILE A 401 -20.25 -15.73 40.22
CA ILE A 401 -19.52 -16.22 39.05
C ILE A 401 -18.76 -17.51 39.37
N GLN A 402 -18.43 -18.27 38.33
CA GLN A 402 -17.61 -19.48 38.45
C GLN A 402 -16.13 -19.17 38.14
N THR A 403 -15.23 -20.09 38.48
CA THR A 403 -13.78 -19.92 38.26
C THR A 403 -13.44 -19.86 36.79
N GLY A 404 -14.10 -20.64 35.95
CA GLY A 404 -13.92 -20.62 34.51
C GLY A 404 -14.36 -19.29 33.88
N ASP A 405 -15.46 -18.70 34.38
CA ASP A 405 -15.90 -17.36 33.94
C ASP A 405 -14.84 -16.30 34.19
N LEU A 406 -14.12 -16.40 35.33
CA LEU A 406 -13.00 -15.51 35.62
C LEU A 406 -11.88 -15.64 34.58
N ILE A 407 -11.54 -16.88 34.16
CA ILE A 407 -10.54 -17.16 33.15
C ILE A 407 -10.98 -16.61 31.77
N ALA A 408 -12.26 -16.82 31.44
CA ALA A 408 -12.83 -16.24 30.22
C ALA A 408 -12.77 -14.71 30.22
N PHE A 409 -13.10 -14.10 31.37
CA PHE A 409 -13.07 -12.63 31.53
C PHE A 409 -11.68 -12.06 31.36
N ILE A 410 -10.63 -12.70 31.93
CA ILE A 410 -9.22 -12.32 31.70
C ILE A 410 -8.87 -12.42 30.22
N THR A 411 -9.28 -13.50 29.55
CA THR A 411 -9.00 -13.72 28.16
C THR A 411 -9.68 -12.67 27.27
N TYR A 412 -10.95 -12.35 27.54
CA TYR A 412 -11.64 -11.26 26.83
C TYR A 412 -10.98 -9.90 27.07
N ALA A 413 -10.54 -9.62 28.30
CA ALA A 413 -9.80 -8.41 28.61
C ALA A 413 -8.53 -8.29 27.75
N MET A 414 -7.75 -9.37 27.64
CA MET A 414 -6.54 -9.41 26.80
C MET A 414 -6.88 -9.17 25.32
N VAL A 415 -7.92 -9.80 24.78
CA VAL A 415 -8.37 -9.64 23.40
C VAL A 415 -8.77 -8.18 23.11
N ILE A 416 -9.52 -7.55 24.02
CA ILE A 416 -9.95 -6.15 23.90
C ILE A 416 -8.72 -5.23 23.92
N ILE A 417 -7.81 -5.41 24.89
CA ILE A 417 -6.57 -4.62 25.03
C ILE A 417 -5.72 -4.72 23.77
N MET A 418 -5.53 -5.93 23.24
CA MET A 418 -4.77 -6.17 22.01
C MET A 418 -5.42 -5.51 20.78
N SER A 419 -6.75 -5.50 20.70
CA SER A 419 -7.49 -4.81 19.64
C SER A 419 -7.21 -3.30 19.64
N PHE A 420 -7.21 -2.66 20.80
CA PHE A 420 -6.87 -1.24 20.92
C PHE A 420 -5.40 -0.96 20.59
N LEU A 421 -4.49 -1.87 20.93
CA LEU A 421 -3.07 -1.75 20.59
C LEU A 421 -2.87 -1.80 19.07
N MET A 422 -3.57 -2.68 18.37
CA MET A 422 -3.55 -2.75 16.90
C MET A 422 -4.00 -1.43 16.27
N ILE A 423 -5.08 -0.81 16.78
CA ILE A 423 -5.54 0.51 16.30
C ILE A 423 -4.47 1.58 16.53
N GLY A 424 -3.80 1.56 17.68
CA GLY A 424 -2.72 2.47 18.01
C GLY A 424 -1.53 2.38 17.04
N MET A 425 -1.06 1.17 16.72
CA MET A 425 0.05 0.96 15.77
C MET A 425 -0.27 1.48 14.37
N ILE A 426 -1.48 1.24 13.88
CA ILE A 426 -1.89 1.66 12.54
C ILE A 426 -2.02 3.18 12.45
N SER A 427 -2.43 3.85 13.53
CA SER A 427 -2.55 5.31 13.59
C SER A 427 -1.24 6.05 13.25
N ILE A 428 -0.08 5.40 13.41
CA ILE A 428 1.22 5.94 13.03
C ILE A 428 1.50 5.79 11.53
N MET A 429 1.07 4.67 10.92
CA MET A 429 1.34 4.35 9.52
C MET A 429 0.39 5.07 8.56
N LEU A 430 -0.84 5.31 8.99
CA LEU A 430 -1.91 5.86 8.17
C LEU A 430 -1.62 7.26 7.62
N PRO A 431 -1.11 8.25 8.41
CA PRO A 431 -0.73 9.56 7.89
C PRO A 431 0.38 9.50 6.84
N ARG A 432 1.36 8.61 7.01
CA ARG A 432 2.45 8.42 6.03
C ARG A 432 1.90 7.95 4.68
N ALA A 433 0.99 6.99 4.71
CA ALA A 433 0.37 6.48 3.50
C ALA A 433 -0.59 7.51 2.85
N ASP A 434 -1.22 8.38 3.64
CA ASP A 434 -2.05 9.47 3.10
C ASP A 434 -1.20 10.53 2.38
N VAL A 435 0.00 10.86 2.91
CA VAL A 435 0.98 11.71 2.23
C VAL A 435 1.49 11.06 0.94
N ALA A 436 1.84 9.76 0.96
CA ALA A 436 2.22 9.03 -0.24
C ALA A 436 1.10 9.04 -1.29
N ALA A 437 -0.15 8.81 -0.86
CA ALA A 437 -1.33 8.89 -1.73
C ALA A 437 -1.54 10.31 -2.30
N GLN A 438 -1.25 11.35 -1.52
CA GLN A 438 -1.28 12.73 -2.00
C GLN A 438 -0.27 12.96 -3.12
N ARG A 439 0.99 12.56 -2.91
CA ARG A 439 2.07 12.70 -3.89
C ARG A 439 1.77 11.95 -5.19
N VAL A 440 1.19 10.76 -5.09
CA VAL A 440 0.74 9.98 -6.26
C VAL A 440 -0.41 10.71 -6.98
N ASN A 441 -1.40 11.22 -6.24
CA ASN A 441 -2.52 11.95 -6.84
C ASN A 441 -2.09 13.26 -7.51
N GLU A 442 -1.11 13.99 -6.99
CA GLU A 442 -0.55 15.19 -7.63
C GLU A 442 -0.11 14.89 -9.08
N VAL A 443 0.52 13.74 -9.32
CA VAL A 443 0.92 13.33 -10.67
C VAL A 443 -0.30 12.90 -11.50
N LEU A 444 -1.24 12.14 -10.92
CA LEU A 444 -2.42 11.65 -11.64
C LEU A 444 -3.40 12.76 -12.02
N GLU A 445 -3.48 13.81 -11.22
CA GLU A 445 -4.39 14.96 -11.41
C GLU A 445 -3.77 16.06 -12.27
N LYS A 446 -2.43 16.09 -12.40
CA LYS A 446 -1.74 17.06 -13.25
C LYS A 446 -2.11 16.81 -14.72
N GLN A 447 -2.68 17.80 -15.36
CA GLN A 447 -2.98 17.75 -16.80
C GLN A 447 -1.73 18.07 -17.58
N PRO A 448 -1.44 17.36 -18.69
CA PRO A 448 -0.40 17.76 -19.64
C PRO A 448 -0.75 19.14 -20.23
N THR A 449 0.25 19.99 -20.41
CA THR A 449 0.07 21.29 -21.06
C THR A 449 -0.11 21.13 -22.57
N ILE A 450 0.54 20.11 -23.15
CA ILE A 450 0.42 19.76 -24.56
C ILE A 450 -0.58 18.61 -24.71
N CYS A 451 -1.67 18.87 -25.38
CA CYS A 451 -2.71 17.89 -25.68
C CYS A 451 -2.97 17.84 -27.17
N ASP A 452 -3.29 16.67 -27.69
CA ASP A 452 -3.72 16.51 -29.07
C ASP A 452 -5.09 17.17 -29.26
N PRO A 453 -5.37 17.71 -30.46
CA PRO A 453 -6.70 18.19 -30.80
C PRO A 453 -7.72 17.05 -30.73
N ALA A 454 -9.00 17.39 -30.62
CA ALA A 454 -10.04 16.38 -30.67
C ALA A 454 -10.01 15.65 -32.03
N PRO A 455 -10.25 14.33 -32.07
CA PRO A 455 -10.15 13.57 -33.34
C PRO A 455 -10.98 14.15 -34.50
N GLU A 456 -12.07 14.86 -34.17
CA GLU A 456 -12.96 15.50 -35.15
C GLU A 456 -12.38 16.79 -35.75
N THR A 457 -11.44 17.42 -35.06
CA THR A 457 -10.79 18.68 -35.47
C THR A 457 -9.33 18.49 -35.89
N ALA A 458 -8.77 17.30 -35.68
CA ALA A 458 -7.39 16.98 -36.05
C ALA A 458 -7.24 16.96 -37.55
N ARG A 459 -6.20 17.65 -38.06
CA ARG A 459 -5.87 17.76 -39.46
C ARG A 459 -4.80 16.75 -39.91
N ASP A 460 -4.71 15.60 -39.23
CA ASP A 460 -3.70 14.57 -39.44
C ASP A 460 -3.66 14.06 -40.88
N ALA A 461 -4.84 13.96 -41.50
CA ALA A 461 -4.96 13.53 -42.91
C ALA A 461 -4.25 14.47 -43.92
N GLU A 462 -4.03 15.72 -43.54
CA GLU A 462 -3.32 16.67 -44.45
C GLU A 462 -1.80 16.46 -44.48
N LEU A 463 -1.24 15.84 -43.43
CA LEU A 463 0.16 15.43 -43.37
C LEU A 463 0.38 14.00 -43.90
N ALA A 464 -0.64 13.15 -43.78
CA ALA A 464 -0.53 11.75 -44.14
C ALA A 464 -0.32 11.56 -45.66
N GLY A 465 0.56 10.61 -46.01
CA GLY A 465 0.79 10.23 -47.41
C GLY A 465 1.56 11.24 -48.25
N ARG A 466 1.98 12.36 -47.71
CA ARG A 466 2.86 13.30 -48.45
C ARG A 466 4.27 12.72 -48.61
N THR A 467 4.89 12.98 -49.78
CA THR A 467 6.24 12.54 -50.11
C THR A 467 7.17 13.73 -50.30
N GLY A 468 8.48 13.51 -50.27
CA GLY A 468 9.48 14.56 -50.38
C GLY A 468 9.78 15.26 -49.03
N GLY A 469 10.42 16.41 -49.05
CA GLY A 469 10.72 17.22 -47.88
C GLY A 469 9.48 17.90 -47.31
N ALA A 470 9.47 18.20 -46.02
CA ALA A 470 8.42 18.96 -45.37
C ALA A 470 8.81 20.44 -45.24
N ARG A 471 7.95 21.35 -45.65
CA ARG A 471 8.17 22.79 -45.47
C ARG A 471 7.81 23.20 -44.07
N ILE A 472 8.78 23.77 -43.32
CA ILE A 472 8.58 24.25 -41.95
C ILE A 472 8.63 25.77 -41.95
N VAL A 473 7.59 26.44 -41.44
CA VAL A 473 7.52 27.90 -41.40
C VAL A 473 7.29 28.39 -39.98
N PHE A 474 8.09 29.32 -39.53
CA PHE A 474 7.90 30.13 -38.34
C PHE A 474 7.32 31.47 -38.77
N ASP A 475 6.17 31.84 -38.18
CA ASP A 475 5.42 33.04 -38.48
C ASP A 475 5.22 33.83 -37.19
N ASP A 476 5.98 34.91 -37.01
CA ASP A 476 6.00 35.81 -35.82
C ASP A 476 6.09 35.05 -34.47
N VAL A 477 6.96 34.03 -34.41
CA VAL A 477 7.02 33.12 -33.25
C VAL A 477 7.76 33.76 -32.09
N SER A 478 7.04 33.86 -30.95
CA SER A 478 7.63 34.22 -29.66
C SER A 478 7.35 33.12 -28.62
N PHE A 479 8.33 32.86 -27.75
CA PHE A 479 8.25 31.81 -26.79
C PHE A 479 8.93 32.15 -25.46
N LYS A 480 8.28 31.71 -24.33
CA LYS A 480 8.83 31.75 -22.98
C LYS A 480 8.60 30.43 -22.25
N TYR A 481 9.54 30.02 -21.40
CA TYR A 481 9.38 28.85 -20.55
C TYR A 481 8.52 29.14 -19.31
N GLY A 482 7.45 28.36 -19.12
CA GLY A 482 6.59 28.45 -17.94
C GLY A 482 6.08 29.87 -17.65
N ASP A 483 6.23 30.31 -16.40
CA ASP A 483 5.79 31.64 -15.94
C ASP A 483 6.90 32.71 -16.02
N SER A 484 7.96 32.49 -16.82
CA SER A 484 9.01 33.47 -17.03
C SER A 484 8.43 34.79 -17.53
N LYS A 485 9.01 35.91 -17.08
CA LYS A 485 8.65 37.25 -17.56
C LYS A 485 9.31 37.58 -18.89
N GLU A 486 10.47 36.97 -19.18
CA GLU A 486 11.28 37.23 -20.34
C GLU A 486 11.03 36.14 -21.40
N CYS A 487 10.93 36.57 -22.65
CA CYS A 487 10.88 35.64 -23.78
C CYS A 487 12.27 35.10 -24.05
N VAL A 488 12.34 33.80 -24.40
CA VAL A 488 13.56 33.14 -24.86
C VAL A 488 13.71 33.27 -26.36
N LEU A 489 12.60 33.41 -27.07
CA LEU A 489 12.54 33.69 -28.50
C LEU A 489 11.54 34.82 -28.74
N GLU A 490 11.88 35.77 -29.61
CA GLU A 490 11.03 36.91 -29.91
C GLU A 490 10.94 37.14 -31.45
N ASN A 491 9.71 37.11 -31.96
CA ASN A 491 9.34 37.48 -33.32
C ASN A 491 10.19 36.76 -34.38
N LEU A 492 10.32 35.44 -34.28
CA LEU A 492 11.04 34.65 -35.27
C LEU A 492 10.19 34.47 -36.55
N ASP A 493 10.75 34.87 -37.67
CA ASP A 493 10.12 34.78 -38.98
C ASP A 493 11.12 34.20 -40.00
N PHE A 494 10.98 32.92 -40.35
CA PHE A 494 11.78 32.20 -41.33
C PHE A 494 11.13 30.91 -41.78
N ALA A 495 11.58 30.38 -42.92
CA ALA A 495 11.14 29.10 -43.45
C ALA A 495 12.32 28.18 -43.72
N CYS A 496 12.12 26.86 -43.49
CA CYS A 496 12.99 25.79 -43.95
C CYS A 496 12.29 25.11 -45.13
N GLU A 497 12.93 25.19 -46.31
CA GLU A 497 12.34 24.74 -47.56
C GLU A 497 12.68 23.25 -47.83
N PRO A 498 11.80 22.51 -48.54
CA PRO A 498 12.06 21.14 -48.95
C PRO A 498 13.35 21.02 -49.81
N GLY A 499 14.18 20.01 -49.51
CA GLY A 499 15.43 19.76 -50.22
C GLY A 499 16.57 20.70 -49.85
N GLN A 500 16.38 21.56 -48.85
CA GLN A 500 17.39 22.50 -48.37
C GLN A 500 17.88 22.17 -46.99
N THR A 501 19.12 22.51 -46.70
CA THR A 501 19.71 22.52 -45.36
C THR A 501 19.64 23.92 -44.76
N THR A 502 18.82 24.09 -43.72
CA THR A 502 18.76 25.33 -42.95
C THR A 502 19.59 25.17 -41.67
N ALA A 503 20.59 26.00 -41.49
CA ALA A 503 21.40 26.02 -40.27
C ALA A 503 20.95 27.12 -39.30
N ILE A 504 21.03 26.85 -38.01
CA ILE A 504 20.75 27.82 -36.95
C ILE A 504 22.01 27.97 -36.10
N ILE A 505 22.54 29.18 -36.04
CA ILE A 505 23.74 29.49 -35.27
C ILE A 505 23.50 30.70 -34.35
N GLY A 506 24.37 30.90 -33.39
CA GLY A 506 24.33 32.06 -32.48
C GLY A 506 25.08 31.79 -31.17
N SER A 507 25.09 32.77 -30.29
CA SER A 507 25.73 32.69 -28.97
C SER A 507 25.13 31.60 -28.06
N THR A 508 25.88 31.18 -27.03
CA THR A 508 25.33 30.23 -26.02
C THR A 508 24.18 30.91 -25.27
N GLY A 509 23.02 30.23 -25.24
CA GLY A 509 21.81 30.78 -24.59
C GLY A 509 20.87 31.54 -25.54
N SER A 510 21.22 31.77 -26.82
CA SER A 510 20.38 32.47 -27.81
C SER A 510 19.08 31.77 -28.23
N GLY A 511 18.74 30.60 -27.64
CA GLY A 511 17.47 29.92 -27.89
C GLY A 511 17.48 28.86 -29.03
N LYS A 512 18.63 28.50 -29.63
CA LYS A 512 18.77 27.57 -30.74
C LYS A 512 18.07 26.22 -30.56
N SER A 513 18.34 25.52 -29.46
CA SER A 513 17.69 24.24 -29.12
C SER A 513 16.20 24.40 -28.86
N THR A 514 15.77 25.58 -28.44
CA THR A 514 14.34 25.88 -28.22
C THR A 514 13.58 25.88 -29.54
N VAL A 515 14.18 26.40 -30.61
CA VAL A 515 13.58 26.39 -31.96
C VAL A 515 13.23 24.95 -32.38
N VAL A 516 14.18 24.02 -32.26
CA VAL A 516 13.95 22.61 -32.60
C VAL A 516 12.88 21.98 -31.74
N LYS A 517 12.88 22.25 -30.41
CA LYS A 517 11.88 21.73 -29.47
C LYS A 517 10.46 22.21 -29.77
N LEU A 518 10.33 23.42 -30.34
CA LEU A 518 9.03 23.96 -30.75
C LEU A 518 8.51 23.26 -32.03
N VAL A 519 9.37 22.92 -33.01
CA VAL A 519 8.99 22.13 -34.18
C VAL A 519 8.46 20.74 -33.77
N GLU A 520 9.16 20.07 -32.83
CA GLU A 520 8.76 18.77 -32.28
C GLU A 520 7.51 18.86 -31.37
N ARG A 521 7.03 20.07 -31.15
CA ARG A 521 5.93 20.36 -30.22
C ARG A 521 6.16 19.75 -28.82
N PHE A 522 7.41 19.90 -28.30
CA PHE A 522 7.68 19.65 -26.88
C PHE A 522 7.17 20.80 -26.01
N TYR A 523 6.95 21.96 -26.62
CA TYR A 523 6.30 23.14 -26.09
C TYR A 523 5.44 23.78 -27.18
N ASP A 524 4.34 24.41 -26.83
CA ASP A 524 3.57 25.27 -27.72
C ASP A 524 4.12 26.71 -27.70
N VAL A 525 4.05 27.41 -28.80
CA VAL A 525 4.49 28.82 -28.92
C VAL A 525 3.62 29.73 -28.02
N THR A 526 4.20 30.81 -27.52
CA THR A 526 3.47 31.82 -26.74
C THR A 526 2.66 32.76 -27.65
N CYS A 527 3.27 33.20 -28.75
CA CYS A 527 2.66 33.99 -29.83
C CYS A 527 3.12 33.46 -31.18
N GLY A 528 2.38 33.74 -32.23
CA GLY A 528 2.67 33.31 -33.57
C GLY A 528 2.26 31.87 -33.85
N SER A 529 2.79 31.29 -34.92
CA SER A 529 2.52 29.92 -35.36
C SER A 529 3.69 29.22 -35.98
N ILE A 530 3.78 27.90 -35.84
CA ILE A 530 4.71 27.03 -36.57
C ILE A 530 3.87 26.11 -37.43
N THR A 531 4.16 26.10 -38.73
CA THR A 531 3.42 25.21 -39.63
C THR A 531 4.37 24.22 -40.31
N VAL A 532 3.85 23.00 -40.50
CA VAL A 532 4.50 21.96 -41.32
C VAL A 532 3.62 21.75 -42.55
N ASP A 533 4.15 22.04 -43.74
CA ASP A 533 3.40 22.02 -44.99
C ASP A 533 2.11 22.87 -44.96
N GLY A 534 2.10 23.98 -44.22
CA GLY A 534 0.96 24.89 -44.09
C GLY A 534 -0.08 24.46 -43.04
N VAL A 535 0.17 23.39 -42.31
CA VAL A 535 -0.68 22.95 -41.20
C VAL A 535 -0.01 23.32 -39.86
N ASP A 536 -0.74 24.03 -38.99
CA ASP A 536 -0.22 24.40 -37.69
C ASP A 536 0.07 23.12 -36.84
N VAL A 537 1.22 23.06 -36.20
CA VAL A 537 1.63 21.91 -35.37
C VAL A 537 0.66 21.65 -34.24
N ARG A 538 -0.16 22.63 -33.85
CA ARG A 538 -1.20 22.50 -32.78
C ARG A 538 -2.48 21.84 -33.28
N ASP A 539 -2.72 21.85 -34.59
CA ASP A 539 -3.94 21.32 -35.21
C ASP A 539 -3.81 19.83 -35.59
N VAL A 540 -2.65 19.23 -35.38
CA VAL A 540 -2.39 17.81 -35.66
C VAL A 540 -2.04 17.06 -34.38
N SER A 541 -2.27 15.73 -34.36
CA SER A 541 -1.79 14.89 -33.27
C SER A 541 -0.27 14.87 -33.21
N GLN A 542 0.30 14.75 -32.01
CA GLN A 542 1.74 14.63 -31.81
C GLN A 542 2.32 13.43 -32.58
N GLU A 543 1.55 12.35 -32.73
CA GLU A 543 1.92 11.16 -33.48
C GLU A 543 2.06 11.47 -34.97
N ALA A 544 1.07 12.13 -35.58
CA ALA A 544 1.09 12.50 -36.99
C ALA A 544 2.19 13.52 -37.31
N LEU A 545 2.44 14.48 -36.42
CA LEU A 545 3.52 15.45 -36.55
C LEU A 545 4.89 14.76 -36.51
N ARG A 546 5.16 14.00 -35.46
CA ARG A 546 6.47 13.35 -35.22
C ARG A 546 6.78 12.24 -36.23
N ALA A 547 5.74 11.65 -36.84
CA ALA A 547 5.94 10.76 -37.99
C ALA A 547 6.57 11.46 -39.21
N GLN A 548 6.50 12.80 -39.32
CA GLN A 548 7.13 13.58 -40.37
C GLN A 548 8.58 13.98 -40.04
N LEU A 549 8.99 13.88 -38.78
CA LEU A 549 10.19 14.47 -38.23
C LEU A 549 11.16 13.39 -37.70
N GLY A 550 12.44 13.52 -38.06
CA GLY A 550 13.52 12.72 -37.47
C GLY A 550 14.36 13.61 -36.55
N TYR A 551 14.34 13.35 -35.27
CA TYR A 551 14.98 14.21 -34.28
C TYR A 551 16.23 13.58 -33.68
N VAL A 552 17.30 14.34 -33.64
CA VAL A 552 18.56 13.98 -32.96
C VAL A 552 18.85 15.01 -31.89
N PRO A 553 18.68 14.65 -30.59
CA PRO A 553 18.90 15.57 -29.48
C PRO A 553 20.39 15.90 -29.28
N GLN A 554 20.66 17.05 -28.70
CA GLN A 554 22.02 17.50 -28.35
C GLN A 554 22.74 16.46 -27.47
N LYS A 555 22.05 15.89 -26.46
CA LYS A 555 22.58 14.83 -25.62
C LYS A 555 21.99 13.49 -26.05
N ALA A 556 22.77 12.73 -26.81
CA ALA A 556 22.36 11.39 -27.23
C ALA A 556 22.10 10.49 -26.06
N PHE A 557 20.92 9.86 -26.06
CA PHE A 557 20.50 8.87 -25.07
C PHE A 557 20.23 7.53 -25.76
N LEU A 558 20.81 6.45 -25.20
CA LEU A 558 20.57 5.09 -25.67
C LEU A 558 19.86 4.28 -24.57
N PHE A 559 18.91 3.47 -25.00
CA PHE A 559 18.22 2.53 -24.13
C PHE A 559 19.06 1.27 -23.91
N SER A 560 18.88 0.61 -22.80
CA SER A 560 19.44 -0.72 -22.59
C SER A 560 18.83 -1.72 -23.58
N GLY A 561 19.65 -2.53 -24.19
CA GLY A 561 19.27 -3.48 -25.24
C GLY A 561 20.42 -3.72 -26.19
N THR A 562 20.15 -3.91 -27.48
CA THR A 562 21.18 -4.09 -28.54
C THR A 562 21.35 -2.80 -29.33
N ILE A 563 22.42 -2.73 -30.14
CA ILE A 563 22.61 -1.64 -31.12
C ILE A 563 21.41 -1.65 -32.09
N GLN A 564 21.02 -2.82 -32.60
CA GLN A 564 19.87 -2.98 -33.48
C GLN A 564 18.59 -2.40 -32.86
N SER A 565 18.25 -2.79 -31.62
CA SER A 565 17.04 -2.31 -30.92
C SER A 565 17.07 -0.79 -30.67
N ASN A 566 18.25 -0.18 -30.60
CA ASN A 566 18.40 1.25 -30.46
C ASN A 566 18.21 1.99 -31.76
N ILE A 567 18.66 1.44 -32.90
CA ILE A 567 18.46 2.05 -34.25
C ILE A 567 17.01 1.83 -34.68
N ALA A 568 16.48 0.62 -34.55
CA ALA A 568 15.12 0.25 -34.91
C ALA A 568 14.06 0.70 -33.89
N TYR A 569 14.35 1.69 -33.04
CA TYR A 569 13.51 2.07 -31.88
C TYR A 569 12.09 2.52 -32.26
N SER A 570 11.92 3.09 -33.46
CA SER A 570 10.62 3.54 -33.97
C SER A 570 9.73 2.39 -34.48
N ASP A 571 10.29 1.26 -34.85
CA ASP A 571 9.57 0.10 -35.38
C ASP A 571 10.34 -1.19 -35.05
N GLU A 572 9.80 -2.02 -34.15
CA GLU A 572 10.40 -3.32 -33.76
C GLU A 572 10.49 -4.30 -34.95
N GLY A 573 9.66 -4.13 -35.97
CA GLY A 573 9.65 -4.94 -37.20
C GLY A 573 10.55 -4.41 -38.33
N MET A 574 11.40 -3.40 -38.07
CA MET A 574 12.25 -2.77 -39.08
C MET A 574 13.18 -3.78 -39.75
N PRO A 575 13.22 -3.84 -41.08
CA PRO A 575 14.16 -4.70 -41.81
C PRO A 575 15.62 -4.39 -41.46
N GLU A 576 16.43 -5.44 -41.30
CA GLU A 576 17.85 -5.32 -40.94
C GLU A 576 18.62 -4.48 -41.94
N GLU A 577 18.33 -4.62 -43.25
CA GLU A 577 18.91 -3.81 -44.31
C GLU A 577 18.74 -2.30 -44.11
N ARG A 578 17.58 -1.89 -43.54
CA ARG A 578 17.31 -0.49 -43.23
C ARG A 578 18.10 -0.02 -42.01
N VAL A 579 18.29 -0.89 -41.03
CA VAL A 579 19.13 -0.62 -39.85
C VAL A 579 20.59 -0.47 -40.26
N GLU A 580 21.09 -1.36 -41.11
CA GLU A 580 22.45 -1.31 -41.66
C GLU A 580 22.70 -0.03 -42.50
N LEU A 581 21.73 0.30 -43.37
CA LEU A 581 21.81 1.53 -44.18
C LEU A 581 21.85 2.77 -43.28
N ALA A 582 21.00 2.86 -42.29
CA ALA A 582 20.99 3.97 -41.31
C ALA A 582 22.32 4.05 -40.54
N ALA A 583 22.85 2.91 -40.11
CA ALA A 583 24.16 2.83 -39.47
C ALA A 583 25.30 3.26 -40.39
N GLN A 584 25.25 2.90 -41.67
CA GLN A 584 26.24 3.30 -42.68
C GLN A 584 26.23 4.81 -42.89
N VAL A 585 25.05 5.39 -43.12
CA VAL A 585 24.92 6.86 -43.33
C VAL A 585 25.40 7.61 -42.10
N ALA A 586 25.08 7.10 -40.88
CA ALA A 586 25.53 7.69 -39.62
C ALA A 586 27.03 7.43 -39.34
N GLN A 587 27.80 6.84 -40.22
CA GLN A 587 29.24 6.51 -40.05
C GLN A 587 29.44 5.59 -38.82
N ALA A 588 28.47 4.71 -38.55
CA ALA A 588 28.50 3.81 -37.37
C ALA A 588 29.00 2.40 -37.71
N SER A 589 29.03 2.01 -38.99
CA SER A 589 29.31 0.64 -39.44
C SER A 589 30.66 0.12 -38.96
N ASP A 590 31.74 0.92 -39.03
CA ASP A 590 33.07 0.48 -38.64
C ASP A 590 33.18 0.06 -37.19
N PHE A 591 32.61 0.86 -36.26
CA PHE A 591 32.66 0.49 -34.85
C PHE A 591 31.67 -0.66 -34.51
N ILE A 592 30.55 -0.77 -35.22
CA ILE A 592 29.64 -1.90 -35.09
C ILE A 592 30.33 -3.19 -35.51
N ALA A 593 30.98 -3.19 -36.69
CA ALA A 593 31.74 -4.32 -37.19
C ALA A 593 32.96 -4.68 -36.31
N SER A 594 33.49 -3.74 -35.53
CA SER A 594 34.57 -4.00 -34.60
C SER A 594 34.12 -4.78 -33.34
N LYS A 595 32.80 -4.88 -33.10
CA LYS A 595 32.23 -5.66 -32.01
C LYS A 595 31.95 -7.11 -32.44
N PRO A 596 32.27 -8.11 -31.60
CA PRO A 596 32.07 -9.52 -31.98
C PRO A 596 30.61 -9.84 -32.33
N GLU A 597 29.66 -9.23 -31.65
CA GLU A 597 28.23 -9.42 -31.81
C GLU A 597 27.58 -8.49 -32.86
N GLY A 598 28.36 -7.57 -33.48
CA GLY A 598 27.85 -6.63 -34.49
C GLY A 598 26.66 -5.81 -34.01
N LEU A 599 25.55 -5.86 -34.73
CA LEU A 599 24.30 -5.18 -34.39
C LEU A 599 23.65 -5.70 -33.09
N ASP A 600 23.91 -6.97 -32.70
CA ASP A 600 23.39 -7.56 -31.46
C ASP A 600 24.23 -7.19 -30.24
N ALA A 601 25.33 -6.42 -30.42
CA ALA A 601 26.15 -5.98 -29.31
C ALA A 601 25.34 -5.20 -28.29
N GLU A 602 25.52 -5.55 -26.99
CA GLU A 602 24.76 -4.98 -25.87
C GLU A 602 25.11 -3.51 -25.64
N VAL A 603 24.07 -2.70 -25.45
CA VAL A 603 24.12 -1.30 -25.04
C VAL A 603 23.60 -1.22 -23.60
N SER A 604 24.44 -0.74 -22.69
CA SER A 604 24.03 -0.52 -21.29
C SER A 604 23.16 0.72 -21.15
N GLN A 605 22.46 0.83 -20.02
CA GLN A 605 21.58 1.97 -19.72
C GLN A 605 22.30 3.32 -19.91
N GLY A 606 21.72 4.18 -20.74
CA GLY A 606 22.30 5.48 -21.09
C GLY A 606 23.52 5.40 -22.00
N GLY A 607 23.86 4.21 -22.54
CA GLY A 607 25.00 4.01 -23.43
C GLY A 607 26.34 4.24 -22.75
N THR A 608 26.48 3.87 -21.46
CA THR A 608 27.73 4.09 -20.70
C THR A 608 28.90 3.24 -21.15
N ASN A 609 28.63 2.15 -21.87
CA ASN A 609 29.63 1.25 -22.47
C ASN A 609 30.06 1.63 -23.91
N VAL A 610 29.57 2.76 -24.42
CA VAL A 610 29.98 3.31 -25.73
C VAL A 610 30.53 4.72 -25.57
N SER A 611 31.47 5.13 -26.47
CA SER A 611 32.03 6.48 -26.40
C SER A 611 31.00 7.56 -26.77
N GLY A 612 31.27 8.84 -26.44
CA GLY A 612 30.38 9.96 -26.76
C GLY A 612 30.06 10.05 -28.27
N GLY A 613 31.07 9.96 -29.11
CA GLY A 613 30.89 9.98 -30.57
C GLY A 613 30.16 8.74 -31.10
N GLN A 614 30.42 7.55 -30.56
CA GLN A 614 29.66 6.34 -30.91
C GLN A 614 28.19 6.47 -30.54
N ARG A 615 27.90 6.99 -29.36
CA ARG A 615 26.55 7.24 -28.85
C ARG A 615 25.80 8.22 -29.77
N GLN A 616 26.48 9.30 -30.18
CA GLN A 616 25.90 10.29 -31.07
C GLN A 616 25.58 9.69 -32.43
N ARG A 617 26.51 8.90 -33.04
CA ARG A 617 26.28 8.22 -34.32
C ARG A 617 25.11 7.25 -34.27
N LEU A 618 24.94 6.51 -33.19
CA LEU A 618 23.77 5.63 -33.00
C LEU A 618 22.45 6.42 -32.85
N ALA A 619 22.46 7.59 -32.20
CA ALA A 619 21.28 8.46 -32.13
C ALA A 619 20.94 9.06 -33.51
N ILE A 620 21.95 9.40 -34.31
CA ILE A 620 21.76 9.83 -35.70
C ILE A 620 21.20 8.68 -36.55
N ALA A 621 21.78 7.47 -36.48
CA ALA A 621 21.25 6.28 -37.13
C ALA A 621 19.78 6.02 -36.80
N ARG A 622 19.40 6.14 -35.52
CA ARG A 622 18.01 6.02 -35.07
C ARG A 622 17.07 6.99 -35.78
N ALA A 623 17.47 8.26 -35.89
CA ALA A 623 16.67 9.28 -36.60
C ALA A 623 16.59 9.00 -38.12
N LEU A 624 17.67 8.59 -38.72
CA LEU A 624 17.71 8.26 -40.16
C LEU A 624 16.86 7.04 -40.48
N ALA A 625 16.81 6.07 -39.58
CA ALA A 625 16.00 4.87 -39.74
C ALA A 625 14.49 5.14 -39.78
N THR A 626 13.99 6.31 -39.36
CA THR A 626 12.55 6.66 -39.42
C THR A 626 12.09 7.01 -40.85
N GLU A 627 13.00 7.32 -41.78
CA GLU A 627 12.70 7.83 -43.17
C GLU A 627 11.80 9.06 -43.16
N ALA A 628 12.01 9.94 -42.19
CA ALA A 628 11.27 11.17 -42.03
C ALA A 628 11.34 12.11 -43.25
N ARG A 629 10.44 13.07 -43.26
CA ARG A 629 10.42 14.11 -44.33
C ARG A 629 11.27 15.32 -43.97
N ALA A 630 11.45 15.59 -42.68
CA ALA A 630 12.37 16.61 -42.19
C ALA A 630 13.23 16.02 -41.05
N TYR A 631 14.51 16.37 -41.03
CA TYR A 631 15.47 15.95 -40.02
C TYR A 631 15.97 17.15 -39.22
N LEU A 632 15.91 17.04 -37.91
CA LEU A 632 16.25 18.08 -36.95
C LEU A 632 17.45 17.62 -36.11
N PHE A 633 18.59 18.25 -36.29
CA PHE A 633 19.84 17.96 -35.60
C PHE A 633 20.14 19.06 -34.58
N ASP A 634 20.00 18.78 -33.28
CA ASP A 634 20.30 19.74 -32.23
C ASP A 634 21.74 19.54 -31.72
N ASP A 635 22.68 20.34 -32.22
CA ASP A 635 24.13 20.34 -31.89
C ASP A 635 24.76 18.92 -31.95
N SER A 636 24.26 18.10 -32.88
CA SER A 636 24.53 16.66 -32.93
C SER A 636 25.91 16.29 -33.49
N PHE A 637 26.62 17.22 -34.02
CA PHE A 637 27.93 17.01 -34.68
C PHE A 637 29.11 17.37 -33.76
N SER A 638 28.87 18.13 -32.71
CA SER A 638 29.93 18.66 -31.81
C SER A 638 30.76 17.60 -31.10
N ALA A 639 30.19 16.40 -30.88
CA ALA A 639 30.85 15.25 -30.25
C ALA A 639 31.66 14.37 -31.23
N LEU A 640 31.64 14.68 -32.53
CA LEU A 640 32.33 13.91 -33.54
C LEU A 640 33.71 14.51 -33.83
N ASP A 641 34.65 13.66 -34.26
CA ASP A 641 35.90 14.10 -34.81
C ASP A 641 35.69 14.69 -36.23
N TYR A 642 36.61 15.56 -36.65
CA TYR A 642 36.48 16.33 -37.87
C TYR A 642 36.28 15.44 -39.12
N LYS A 643 36.99 14.31 -39.21
CA LYS A 643 36.90 13.40 -40.36
C LYS A 643 35.55 12.72 -40.43
N THR A 644 35.05 12.23 -39.31
CA THR A 644 33.73 11.58 -39.18
C THR A 644 32.61 12.58 -39.44
N ASP A 645 32.73 13.82 -38.94
CA ASP A 645 31.75 14.89 -39.18
C ASP A 645 31.67 15.24 -40.68
N ALA A 646 32.79 15.43 -41.36
CA ALA A 646 32.83 15.73 -42.81
C ALA A 646 32.21 14.60 -43.64
N ALA A 647 32.59 13.34 -43.36
CA ALA A 647 32.05 12.16 -44.05
C ALA A 647 30.54 12.00 -43.82
N LEU A 648 30.06 12.19 -42.57
CA LEU A 648 28.64 12.13 -42.22
C LEU A 648 27.84 13.20 -42.99
N ARG A 649 28.31 14.45 -43.03
CA ARG A 649 27.64 15.55 -43.76
C ARG A 649 27.54 15.27 -45.24
N GLN A 650 28.60 14.73 -45.87
CA GLN A 650 28.60 14.34 -47.26
C GLN A 650 27.55 13.25 -47.56
N GLU A 651 27.48 12.23 -46.72
CA GLU A 651 26.46 11.16 -46.83
C GLU A 651 25.04 11.71 -46.61
N LEU A 652 24.83 12.59 -45.61
CA LEU A 652 23.54 13.23 -45.38
C LEU A 652 23.10 14.06 -46.60
N HIS A 653 23.98 14.88 -47.16
CA HIS A 653 23.68 15.68 -48.36
C HIS A 653 23.29 14.77 -49.55
N THR A 654 24.03 13.68 -49.76
CA THR A 654 23.78 12.74 -50.86
C THR A 654 22.47 11.97 -50.69
N ARG A 655 22.19 11.48 -49.49
CA ARG A 655 21.05 10.59 -49.18
C ARG A 655 19.76 11.32 -48.85
N LEU A 656 19.87 12.52 -48.26
CA LEU A 656 18.72 13.32 -47.87
C LEU A 656 18.36 14.41 -48.90
N GLY A 657 18.95 14.38 -50.09
CA GLY A 657 18.83 15.39 -51.18
C GLY A 657 17.41 15.61 -51.66
N GLY A 658 16.43 15.75 -51.07
CA GLY A 658 15.01 16.03 -51.32
C GLY A 658 14.21 16.13 -50.04
N LYS A 659 14.86 15.91 -48.87
CA LYS A 659 14.32 16.07 -47.52
C LYS A 659 14.68 17.46 -47.00
N THR A 660 13.97 17.90 -45.97
CA THR A 660 14.32 19.13 -45.26
C THR A 660 15.29 18.80 -44.13
N VAL A 661 16.39 19.55 -44.06
CA VAL A 661 17.39 19.35 -42.99
C VAL A 661 17.53 20.64 -42.17
N VAL A 662 17.37 20.55 -40.87
CA VAL A 662 17.59 21.68 -39.96
C VAL A 662 18.72 21.29 -38.99
N ILE A 663 19.77 22.10 -38.98
CA ILE A 663 20.98 21.87 -38.19
C ILE A 663 21.17 23.01 -37.21
N VAL A 664 21.04 22.74 -35.94
CA VAL A 664 21.54 23.65 -34.90
C VAL A 664 23.01 23.36 -34.70
N ALA A 665 23.86 24.36 -34.86
CA ALA A 665 25.30 24.22 -34.71
C ALA A 665 25.92 25.31 -33.85
N GLN A 666 27.05 24.97 -33.23
CA GLN A 666 27.95 25.91 -32.56
C GLN A 666 29.21 26.18 -33.35
N ARG A 667 29.51 25.35 -34.36
CA ARG A 667 30.71 25.46 -35.21
C ARG A 667 30.33 25.94 -36.60
N ILE A 668 31.01 26.98 -37.06
CA ILE A 668 30.85 27.51 -38.44
C ILE A 668 31.19 26.44 -39.46
N SER A 669 32.26 25.63 -39.23
CA SER A 669 32.66 24.56 -40.15
C SER A 669 31.55 23.56 -40.45
N THR A 670 30.60 23.39 -39.57
CA THR A 670 29.46 22.47 -39.74
C THR A 670 28.42 23.04 -40.72
N ILE A 671 28.34 24.36 -40.88
CA ILE A 671 27.24 25.05 -41.58
C ILE A 671 27.67 25.86 -42.80
N LEU A 672 28.96 25.85 -43.12
CA LEU A 672 29.53 26.62 -44.28
C LEU A 672 28.77 26.41 -45.59
N HIS A 673 28.30 25.19 -45.83
CA HIS A 673 27.62 24.79 -47.08
C HIS A 673 26.10 24.68 -46.90
N ALA A 674 25.52 25.22 -45.82
CA ALA A 674 24.08 25.28 -45.67
C ALA A 674 23.46 26.24 -46.71
N ASP A 675 22.32 25.83 -47.28
CA ASP A 675 21.57 26.63 -48.24
C ASP A 675 21.05 27.93 -47.62
N LYS A 676 20.73 27.86 -46.32
CA LYS A 676 20.29 29.00 -45.55
C LYS A 676 20.84 28.91 -44.10
N ILE A 677 21.36 30.00 -43.62
CA ILE A 677 21.82 30.16 -42.23
C ILE A 677 20.95 31.22 -41.56
N VAL A 678 20.44 30.91 -40.39
CA VAL A 678 19.68 31.81 -39.48
C VAL A 678 20.56 32.09 -38.28
N VAL A 679 20.90 33.36 -38.08
CA VAL A 679 21.74 33.82 -36.96
C VAL A 679 20.84 34.30 -35.85
N LEU A 680 20.93 33.66 -34.67
CA LEU A 680 20.19 34.02 -33.47
C LEU A 680 21.10 34.73 -32.46
N ASP A 681 20.70 35.91 -32.03
CA ASP A 681 21.28 36.56 -30.86
C ASP A 681 20.20 37.08 -29.94
N ASP A 682 20.36 36.80 -28.64
CA ASP A 682 19.40 37.16 -27.55
C ASP A 682 17.94 36.86 -27.94
N GLY A 683 17.70 35.67 -28.52
CA GLY A 683 16.35 35.19 -28.88
C GLY A 683 15.77 35.81 -30.16
N ARG A 684 16.49 36.60 -30.90
CA ARG A 684 16.03 37.26 -32.15
C ARG A 684 16.88 36.86 -33.34
N ILE A 685 16.29 36.96 -34.51
CA ILE A 685 17.02 36.77 -35.74
C ILE A 685 17.75 38.08 -36.10
N VAL A 686 19.09 38.03 -36.12
CA VAL A 686 19.93 39.17 -36.50
C VAL A 686 20.44 39.09 -37.93
N GLY A 687 20.38 37.90 -38.57
CA GLY A 687 20.75 37.71 -39.94
C GLY A 687 20.18 36.42 -40.54
N GLN A 688 19.86 36.45 -41.85
CA GLN A 688 19.45 35.27 -42.63
C GLN A 688 20.10 35.34 -44.01
N GLY A 689 20.65 34.24 -44.49
CA GLY A 689 21.27 34.14 -45.83
C GLY A 689 22.25 33.01 -45.93
N THR A 690 23.02 32.96 -46.99
CA THR A 690 24.17 32.07 -47.19
C THR A 690 25.38 32.54 -46.41
N HIS A 691 26.40 31.68 -46.26
CA HIS A 691 27.65 32.06 -45.60
C HIS A 691 28.25 33.36 -46.18
N GLY A 692 28.32 33.48 -47.52
CA GLY A 692 28.87 34.65 -48.18
C GLY A 692 28.07 35.93 -47.92
N GLU A 693 26.74 35.86 -48.00
CA GLU A 693 25.84 36.98 -47.72
C GLU A 693 25.95 37.47 -46.27
N LEU A 694 26.05 36.54 -45.32
CA LEU A 694 26.14 36.86 -43.88
C LEU A 694 27.51 37.40 -43.49
N MET A 695 28.58 36.99 -44.17
CA MET A 695 29.92 37.57 -43.98
C MET A 695 29.96 39.06 -44.36
N GLU A 696 29.11 39.50 -45.31
CA GLU A 696 29.00 40.89 -45.72
C GLU A 696 27.99 41.70 -44.89
N SER A 697 26.85 41.08 -44.52
CA SER A 697 25.66 41.79 -43.99
C SER A 697 25.46 41.69 -42.50
N CYS A 698 26.03 40.66 -41.80
CA CYS A 698 25.77 40.39 -40.39
C CYS A 698 27.06 40.46 -39.56
N GLU A 699 27.15 41.41 -38.66
CA GLU A 699 28.32 41.63 -37.80
C GLU A 699 28.50 40.47 -36.81
N GLU A 700 27.44 40.03 -36.18
CA GLU A 700 27.41 38.91 -35.19
C GLU A 700 27.89 37.60 -35.85
N TYR A 701 27.45 37.32 -37.09
CA TYR A 701 27.90 36.14 -37.82
C TYR A 701 29.39 36.21 -38.14
N ARG A 702 29.85 37.37 -38.56
CA ARG A 702 31.27 37.62 -38.89
C ARG A 702 32.16 37.45 -37.66
N GLU A 703 31.76 37.97 -36.53
CA GLU A 703 32.49 37.81 -35.26
C GLU A 703 32.61 36.32 -34.89
N ILE A 704 31.51 35.55 -34.97
CA ILE A 704 31.52 34.10 -34.70
C ILE A 704 32.44 33.40 -35.69
N ALA A 705 32.35 33.72 -36.97
CA ALA A 705 33.17 33.10 -38.03
C ALA A 705 34.65 33.39 -37.84
N MET A 706 35.03 34.65 -37.63
CA MET A 706 36.43 35.07 -37.39
C MET A 706 37.02 34.50 -36.09
N SER A 707 36.18 34.18 -35.09
CA SER A 707 36.65 33.54 -33.88
C SER A 707 36.97 32.06 -34.01
N GLN A 708 36.44 31.39 -35.07
CA GLN A 708 36.52 29.94 -35.23
C GLN A 708 37.33 29.48 -36.46
N LEU A 709 37.40 30.28 -37.51
CA LEU A 709 38.04 29.97 -38.78
C LEU A 709 39.29 30.82 -39.04
N SER A 710 40.29 30.24 -39.66
CA SER A 710 41.44 30.97 -40.14
C SER A 710 41.09 31.86 -41.37
N ALA A 711 41.91 32.85 -41.67
CA ALA A 711 41.69 33.76 -42.83
C ALA A 711 41.70 33.00 -44.18
N GLU A 712 42.36 31.84 -44.27
CA GLU A 712 42.39 31.00 -45.49
C GLU A 712 41.08 30.19 -45.61
N GLU A 713 40.52 29.66 -44.52
CA GLU A 713 39.24 28.93 -44.47
C GLU A 713 38.04 29.85 -44.73
N LEU A 714 38.11 31.13 -44.31
CA LEU A 714 37.05 32.13 -44.53
C LEU A 714 36.90 32.53 -46.02
N ASN A 715 37.97 32.42 -46.84
CA ASN A 715 37.97 32.78 -48.25
C ASN A 715 37.68 31.61 -49.22
N GLY A 716 37.14 30.50 -48.71
CA GLY A 716 36.74 29.38 -49.58
C GLY A 716 37.87 28.48 -50.03
N GLY A 717 39.04 28.52 -49.36
CA GLY A 717 40.11 27.54 -49.59
C GLY A 717 39.62 26.19 -48.98
N ASP A 718 39.52 25.16 -49.88
CA ASP A 718 39.26 23.78 -49.44
C ASP A 718 40.27 23.42 -48.38
N ALA A 719 39.75 23.20 -47.16
CA ALA A 719 40.52 22.59 -46.07
C ALA A 719 40.84 21.15 -46.51
N ALA A 720 42.08 20.89 -46.85
CA ALA A 720 42.60 19.59 -47.23
C ALA A 720 42.46 18.52 -46.12
#